data_0a1d5827c863171d8529a6de61434620
#
_entry.id   0a1d5827c863171d8529a6de61434620
#
_cell.length_a   1.000
_cell.length_b   1.000
_cell.length_c   1.000
_cell.angle_alpha   90.00
_cell.angle_beta   90.00
_cell.angle_gamma   90.00
#
_symmetry.space_group_name_H-M   'P 1'
#
loop_
_entity.id
_entity.type
_entity.pdbx_description
1 polymer ?
#
loop_
_entity_poly.entity_id
_entity_poly.type
_entity_poly.pdbx_seq_one_letter_code
_entity_poly.pdbx_strand_id
1 'polypeptide(L)'
;MMKNQSELMFENEVIDYLTTIGGVRQWEYKKEIKTTEQLWDNFKKILEQNNRARLEYPLSMTEFNQVKKVINMIETPYQAGQFLYGVNGVSEIEVDLDNGKHVFLTVFDQAQVGGGSTVYQVVNQIERKRIVDGKQDRRFDITLLINGLPIIQIELKKSLHSATESLNQMEQYIAEKQFSDIYSTLQILVAMTPHDIRYMANTTLRGFNRSFAFNWQNEEDAKPVRSWKVFADKVLSIPMAHDLATRYMVLDGTKNKEGIKVMRPYQVYATKRVIDKVRKHDFSYDDGKLGYIWHTTGSGKTITSFKTAWLASRLTNVDKVVFLVDRIALTNQTVDAYQAYDPVAGFEGKTGVVGDTANISDLHNKLTKKSDKNIIVTSIQKMSRYVLRESFKPLNKNILFIVDEAHRSTGDGTENEGMLEAIRKKISTSAWVGYTGTPKFPETKDIFGELLHAYTIKEAIADHNVLGFNVEFKETIDDIPENPSPEDIDDMIRGSVYDTSPEHVELVVKDIFDNWRKRSNDRKYNGLFTVHVGGNKASTPRAMEYFDKIIEENKEKSEQDRLKVAISFSVDTSNSTTQSKTNSNLHRAIQHYNKMFNTVFDMTSVKAYTEDLVRRLNKTSDDGQYLDLVIVVDQLLTGFDAPELNTLYVDRTLKGGNLIQAYSRTNRIHDREAKPWGSVINYRWPKQNEYEMNQAFAVYSNRASADYQLSLEELEDLNKDSGIISKPFNEVKQELQQIISKLAELTDEFVMTPPSERQQDEVFENLREYNRLVSQFKQYSEDENKNPVSAYDNPEEFYKLIGITEDQEIILTTVIADEIKRNRAKREDIDISQVNLSMVHIHDVKINYDYLIDLIAKMADEVHDNQMDKAEATRDEIHMEIAKSDNENEKSKVKQFVSKILSKEFVFDDYPAPRDVDKMNQAMDQMQKDANIQLITTFIRKWGLDNSVKPKELDELIKKHRIGQEDMDKQGELNYIINEAKEDYQYIAEDSVKELSWVKYRIELRKSLYEIADEIKKGE
;
A
#
# COMPACT_ATOMS: atom_id res chain seq x y z
N MET A 1 -20.03 -25.17 24.02
CA MET A 1 -19.22 -26.38 24.06
C MET A 1 -19.10 -27.09 22.69
N MET A 2 -20.14 -27.22 21.86
CA MET A 2 -20.01 -27.86 20.54
C MET A 2 -19.21 -27.05 19.50
N LYS A 3 -19.18 -25.70 19.56
CA LYS A 3 -18.39 -24.88 18.67
C LYS A 3 -16.87 -25.12 18.77
N ASN A 4 -16.36 -25.35 19.97
CA ASN A 4 -14.94 -25.57 20.19
C ASN A 4 -14.42 -26.95 19.73
N GLN A 5 -15.28 -27.98 19.68
CA GLN A 5 -14.81 -29.32 19.33
C GLN A 5 -14.41 -29.46 17.84
N SER A 6 -15.10 -28.80 16.93
CA SER A 6 -14.81 -28.96 15.48
C SER A 6 -13.63 -28.10 15.02
N GLU A 7 -13.37 -26.94 15.63
CA GLU A 7 -12.15 -26.17 15.39
C GLU A 7 -10.94 -26.90 15.93
N LEU A 8 -11.04 -27.47 17.13
CA LEU A 8 -9.97 -28.29 17.71
C LEU A 8 -9.65 -29.54 16.87
N MET A 9 -10.68 -30.16 16.27
CA MET A 9 -10.45 -31.29 15.34
C MET A 9 -9.68 -30.83 14.09
N PHE A 10 -10.07 -29.74 13.49
CA PHE A 10 -9.36 -29.17 12.33
C PHE A 10 -7.93 -28.76 12.68
N GLU A 11 -7.74 -28.13 13.85
CA GLU A 11 -6.41 -27.77 14.36
C GLU A 11 -5.50 -29.02 14.49
N ASN A 12 -6.01 -30.11 15.09
CA ASN A 12 -5.26 -31.34 15.21
C ASN A 12 -4.94 -31.95 13.83
N GLU A 13 -5.87 -31.93 12.88
CA GLU A 13 -5.61 -32.39 11.52
C GLU A 13 -4.46 -31.60 10.85
N VAL A 14 -4.44 -30.27 11.02
CA VAL A 14 -3.37 -29.41 10.49
C VAL A 14 -2.03 -29.76 11.14
N ILE A 15 -1.98 -29.92 12.46
CA ILE A 15 -0.76 -30.27 13.19
C ILE A 15 -0.25 -31.65 12.75
N ASP A 16 -1.11 -32.66 12.72
CA ASP A 16 -0.75 -34.00 12.28
C ASP A 16 -0.22 -34.02 10.85
N TYR A 17 -0.83 -33.22 9.96
CA TYR A 17 -0.38 -33.10 8.59
C TYR A 17 0.99 -32.43 8.50
N LEU A 18 1.23 -31.33 9.21
CA LEU A 18 2.51 -30.62 9.24
C LEU A 18 3.65 -31.51 9.73
N THR A 19 3.40 -32.42 10.67
CA THR A 19 4.40 -33.35 11.21
C THR A 19 4.76 -34.49 10.25
N THR A 20 3.94 -34.74 9.22
CA THR A 20 4.10 -35.84 8.24
C THR A 20 4.28 -35.37 6.80
N ILE A 21 4.29 -34.07 6.57
CA ILE A 21 4.37 -33.45 5.25
C ILE A 21 5.58 -33.94 4.46
N GLY A 22 5.38 -34.27 3.19
CA GLY A 22 6.43 -34.78 2.32
C GLY A 22 6.92 -36.21 2.67
N GLY A 23 6.21 -36.94 3.55
CA GLY A 23 6.58 -38.24 4.03
C GLY A 23 7.81 -38.25 4.96
N VAL A 24 8.28 -37.09 5.34
CA VAL A 24 9.45 -36.87 6.23
C VAL A 24 9.03 -35.92 7.34
N ARG A 25 9.47 -36.17 8.56
CA ARG A 25 9.20 -35.27 9.70
C ARG A 25 9.95 -33.96 9.50
N GLN A 26 9.24 -32.94 9.05
CA GLN A 26 9.78 -31.57 8.87
C GLN A 26 9.56 -30.72 10.14
N TRP A 27 8.36 -30.76 10.69
CA TRP A 27 7.98 -30.00 11.89
C TRP A 27 7.88 -30.94 13.10
N GLU A 28 8.46 -30.53 14.21
CA GLU A 28 8.35 -31.24 15.48
C GLU A 28 7.23 -30.64 16.35
N TYR A 29 6.19 -31.41 16.66
CA TYR A 29 5.11 -30.94 17.53
C TYR A 29 5.55 -30.96 19.00
N LYS A 30 5.47 -29.79 19.66
CA LYS A 30 5.76 -29.57 21.08
C LYS A 30 4.47 -29.37 21.87
N LYS A 31 3.78 -30.47 22.11
CA LYS A 31 2.46 -30.49 22.77
C LYS A 31 2.49 -29.89 24.18
N GLU A 32 3.62 -30.00 24.86
CA GLU A 32 3.82 -29.53 26.25
C GLU A 32 3.93 -28.03 26.38
N ILE A 33 4.23 -27.31 25.30
CA ILE A 33 4.39 -25.85 25.32
C ILE A 33 3.01 -25.20 25.15
N LYS A 34 2.55 -24.50 26.19
CA LYS A 34 1.24 -23.83 26.25
C LYS A 34 1.32 -22.39 26.77
N THR A 35 2.43 -21.98 27.32
CA THR A 35 2.61 -20.63 27.87
C THR A 35 3.82 -19.91 27.26
N THR A 36 3.85 -18.61 27.44
CA THR A 36 4.97 -17.77 26.99
C THR A 36 6.26 -18.14 27.71
N GLU A 37 6.20 -18.48 28.99
CA GLU A 37 7.37 -18.89 29.77
C GLU A 37 7.98 -20.17 29.19
N GLN A 38 7.13 -21.14 28.85
CA GLN A 38 7.60 -22.40 28.22
C GLN A 38 8.22 -22.17 26.84
N LEU A 39 7.71 -21.17 26.07
CA LEU A 39 8.35 -20.76 24.80
C LEU A 39 9.75 -20.20 25.06
N TRP A 40 9.92 -19.33 26.05
CA TRP A 40 11.23 -18.81 26.41
C TRP A 40 12.21 -19.90 26.86
N ASP A 41 11.74 -20.88 27.63
CA ASP A 41 12.56 -22.01 28.06
C ASP A 41 12.98 -22.89 26.86
N ASN A 42 12.06 -23.11 25.92
CA ASN A 42 12.35 -23.82 24.69
C ASN A 42 13.38 -23.07 23.82
N PHE A 43 13.20 -21.78 23.65
CA PHE A 43 14.15 -20.93 22.91
C PHE A 43 15.54 -20.95 23.56
N LYS A 44 15.61 -20.82 24.89
CA LYS A 44 16.88 -20.89 25.63
C LYS A 44 17.63 -22.18 25.34
N LYS A 45 16.96 -23.34 25.45
CA LYS A 45 17.54 -24.66 25.17
C LYS A 45 18.12 -24.77 23.74
N ILE A 46 17.39 -24.28 22.75
CA ILE A 46 17.82 -24.31 21.34
C ILE A 46 18.98 -23.34 21.13
N LEU A 47 18.93 -22.12 21.69
CA LEU A 47 20.00 -21.14 21.62
C LEU A 47 21.30 -21.70 22.19
N GLU A 48 21.25 -22.30 23.38
CA GLU A 48 22.39 -22.96 24.02
C GLU A 48 22.97 -24.13 23.18
N GLN A 49 22.07 -24.95 22.63
CA GLN A 49 22.45 -26.06 21.77
C GLN A 49 23.16 -25.59 20.50
N ASN A 50 22.64 -24.56 19.85
CA ASN A 50 23.23 -24.02 18.61
C ASN A 50 24.55 -23.27 18.85
N ASN A 51 24.79 -22.80 20.08
CA ASN A 51 25.99 -22.04 20.46
C ASN A 51 26.94 -22.83 21.39
N ARG A 52 26.85 -24.15 21.45
CA ARG A 52 27.70 -25.01 22.32
C ARG A 52 29.19 -24.71 22.20
N ALA A 53 29.68 -24.37 21.00
CA ALA A 53 31.08 -24.07 20.79
C ALA A 53 31.53 -22.74 21.41
N ARG A 54 30.61 -21.86 21.71
CA ARG A 54 30.84 -20.53 22.31
C ARG A 54 30.52 -20.48 23.80
N LEU A 55 29.73 -21.45 24.31
CA LEU A 55 29.29 -21.52 25.70
C LEU A 55 30.01 -22.65 26.43
N GLU A 56 30.60 -22.37 27.53
CA GLU A 56 31.26 -23.38 28.41
C GLU A 56 30.24 -24.09 29.31
N TYR A 57 29.17 -23.42 29.67
CA TYR A 57 28.07 -23.89 30.50
C TYR A 57 26.73 -23.31 30.01
N PRO A 58 25.59 -23.86 30.44
CA PRO A 58 24.29 -23.29 30.13
C PRO A 58 24.16 -21.84 30.66
N LEU A 59 23.46 -20.98 29.92
CA LEU A 59 23.25 -19.58 30.32
C LEU A 59 22.58 -19.48 31.69
N SER A 60 23.10 -18.64 32.56
CA SER A 60 22.45 -18.28 33.82
C SER A 60 21.16 -17.48 33.52
N MET A 61 20.36 -17.28 34.56
CA MET A 61 19.16 -16.42 34.44
C MET A 61 19.54 -14.98 34.10
N THR A 62 20.62 -14.46 34.64
CA THR A 62 21.12 -13.11 34.39
C THR A 62 21.57 -12.96 32.95
N GLU A 63 22.37 -13.93 32.45
CA GLU A 63 22.83 -13.97 31.06
C GLU A 63 21.66 -14.09 30.08
N PHE A 64 20.70 -14.98 30.35
CA PHE A 64 19.53 -15.14 29.48
C PHE A 64 18.58 -13.94 29.51
N ASN A 65 18.51 -13.20 30.62
CA ASN A 65 17.75 -11.95 30.67
C ASN A 65 18.29 -10.87 29.73
N GLN A 66 19.62 -10.86 29.43
CA GLN A 66 20.16 -9.97 28.40
C GLN A 66 19.57 -10.32 27.02
N VAL A 67 19.46 -11.62 26.69
CA VAL A 67 18.83 -12.10 25.46
C VAL A 67 17.34 -11.70 25.40
N LYS A 68 16.59 -11.93 26.49
CA LYS A 68 15.18 -11.49 26.57
C LYS A 68 15.04 -9.99 26.37
N LYS A 69 15.92 -9.19 26.97
CA LYS A 69 15.86 -7.73 26.83
C LYS A 69 15.99 -7.29 25.38
N VAL A 70 16.90 -7.87 24.60
CA VAL A 70 17.08 -7.55 23.19
C VAL A 70 15.80 -7.85 22.39
N ILE A 71 15.19 -9.02 22.60
CA ILE A 71 13.97 -9.39 21.87
C ILE A 71 12.78 -8.54 22.30
N ASN A 72 12.66 -8.22 23.60
CA ASN A 72 11.57 -7.39 24.13
C ASN A 72 11.66 -5.91 23.69
N MET A 73 12.80 -5.46 23.21
CA MET A 73 12.97 -4.11 22.63
C MET A 73 12.49 -4.01 21.17
N ILE A 74 12.08 -5.12 20.56
CA ILE A 74 11.51 -5.13 19.21
C ILE A 74 10.05 -4.68 19.29
N GLU A 75 9.77 -3.50 18.80
CA GLU A 75 8.44 -2.87 18.87
C GLU A 75 7.63 -3.01 17.58
N THR A 76 8.31 -3.18 16.45
CA THR A 76 7.66 -3.23 15.14
C THR A 76 8.08 -4.45 14.32
N PRO A 77 7.22 -4.95 13.41
CA PRO A 77 7.59 -6.01 12.48
C PRO A 77 8.80 -5.68 11.61
N TYR A 78 9.03 -4.40 11.29
CA TYR A 78 10.22 -3.96 10.58
C TYR A 78 11.50 -4.22 11.39
N GLN A 79 11.52 -3.81 12.65
CA GLN A 79 12.64 -4.10 13.56
C GLN A 79 12.84 -5.61 13.74
N ALA A 80 11.75 -6.39 13.84
CA ALA A 80 11.82 -7.85 13.87
C ALA A 80 12.49 -8.43 12.62
N GLY A 81 12.11 -7.93 11.46
CA GLY A 81 12.73 -8.31 10.18
C GLY A 81 14.22 -7.96 10.14
N GLN A 82 14.61 -6.78 10.61
CA GLN A 82 16.02 -6.38 10.73
C GLN A 82 16.78 -7.28 11.71
N PHE A 83 16.20 -7.57 12.86
CA PHE A 83 16.79 -8.46 13.85
C PHE A 83 17.03 -9.87 13.28
N LEU A 84 16.04 -10.48 12.64
CA LEU A 84 16.17 -11.80 12.02
C LEU A 84 17.12 -11.81 10.82
N TYR A 85 17.20 -10.70 10.09
CA TYR A 85 18.15 -10.57 9.00
C TYR A 85 19.59 -10.47 9.53
N GLY A 86 19.80 -9.72 10.62
CA GLY A 86 21.07 -9.52 11.25
C GLY A 86 22.15 -8.98 10.32
N VAL A 87 23.39 -9.41 10.52
CA VAL A 87 24.53 -9.04 9.68
C VAL A 87 24.76 -10.11 8.62
N ASN A 88 24.61 -9.76 7.35
CA ASN A 88 24.78 -10.67 6.21
C ASN A 88 23.91 -11.94 6.24
N GLY A 89 22.74 -11.86 6.85
CA GLY A 89 21.82 -13.00 6.96
C GLY A 89 22.01 -13.86 8.20
N VAL A 90 22.85 -13.42 9.14
CA VAL A 90 23.05 -14.08 10.43
C VAL A 90 22.65 -13.13 11.56
N SER A 91 21.65 -13.54 12.34
CA SER A 91 21.21 -12.82 13.52
C SER A 91 21.97 -13.32 14.73
N GLU A 92 22.62 -12.43 15.46
CA GLU A 92 23.37 -12.71 16.67
C GLU A 92 22.92 -11.77 17.79
N ILE A 93 22.98 -12.25 19.03
CA ILE A 93 22.79 -11.45 20.24
C ILE A 93 24.11 -11.42 21.01
N GLU A 94 24.52 -10.24 21.42
CA GLU A 94 25.66 -9.99 22.25
C GLU A 94 25.30 -10.23 23.72
N VAL A 95 26.11 -11.02 24.42
CA VAL A 95 25.88 -11.40 25.82
C VAL A 95 27.17 -11.34 26.61
N ASP A 96 27.13 -10.67 27.75
CA ASP A 96 28.22 -10.71 28.76
C ASP A 96 27.97 -11.90 29.68
N LEU A 97 28.88 -12.85 29.67
CA LEU A 97 28.83 -14.02 30.56
C LEU A 97 29.31 -13.71 31.97
N ASP A 98 28.76 -14.40 32.93
CA ASP A 98 29.12 -14.26 34.36
C ASP A 98 30.62 -14.51 34.64
N ASN A 99 31.30 -15.23 33.73
CA ASN A 99 32.77 -15.42 33.80
C ASN A 99 33.62 -14.27 33.20
N GLY A 100 32.94 -13.16 32.80
CA GLY A 100 33.58 -11.98 32.22
C GLY A 100 33.91 -12.09 30.71
N LYS A 101 33.51 -13.19 30.03
CA LYS A 101 33.63 -13.33 28.58
C LYS A 101 32.48 -12.65 27.89
N HIS A 102 32.79 -12.02 26.75
CA HIS A 102 31.84 -11.40 25.86
C HIS A 102 31.63 -12.33 24.65
N VAL A 103 30.42 -12.71 24.36
CA VAL A 103 30.07 -13.66 23.28
C VAL A 103 28.93 -13.18 22.40
N PHE A 104 28.98 -13.55 21.13
CA PHE A 104 27.88 -13.36 20.18
C PHE A 104 27.18 -14.69 19.99
N LEU A 105 25.91 -14.80 20.39
CA LEU A 105 25.12 -15.99 20.24
C LEU A 105 24.31 -15.94 18.96
N THR A 106 24.56 -16.88 18.05
CA THR A 106 23.77 -17.00 16.82
C THR A 106 22.36 -17.46 17.14
N VAL A 107 21.38 -16.64 16.76
CA VAL A 107 19.95 -16.85 16.97
C VAL A 107 19.32 -17.46 15.71
N PHE A 108 19.67 -16.90 14.56
CA PHE A 108 19.07 -17.24 13.28
C PHE A 108 20.08 -17.11 12.14
N ASP A 109 20.13 -18.09 11.26
CA ASP A 109 21.00 -18.07 10.07
C ASP A 109 20.16 -18.40 8.82
N GLN A 110 19.95 -17.42 7.96
CA GLN A 110 19.15 -17.52 6.76
C GLN A 110 19.71 -18.52 5.72
N ALA A 111 20.99 -18.87 5.82
CA ALA A 111 21.61 -19.83 4.92
C ALA A 111 21.34 -21.29 5.32
N GLN A 112 20.96 -21.54 6.57
CA GLN A 112 20.72 -22.90 7.10
C GLN A 112 19.24 -23.29 6.94
N VAL A 113 18.81 -23.50 5.71
CA VAL A 113 17.44 -23.87 5.39
C VAL A 113 17.32 -25.39 5.25
N GLY A 114 16.44 -26.01 6.03
CA GLY A 114 16.15 -27.44 5.98
C GLY A 114 17.26 -28.34 6.49
N GLY A 115 18.27 -27.80 7.14
CA GLY A 115 19.43 -28.56 7.62
C GLY A 115 20.28 -27.76 8.59
N GLY A 116 21.44 -28.33 8.93
CA GLY A 116 22.38 -27.73 9.89
C GLY A 116 21.81 -27.74 11.31
N SER A 117 21.94 -26.61 12.00
CA SER A 117 21.44 -26.42 13.38
C SER A 117 20.02 -25.87 13.46
N THR A 118 19.33 -25.63 12.33
CA THR A 118 18.00 -25.05 12.34
C THR A 118 16.95 -26.04 12.82
N VAL A 119 16.18 -25.64 13.83
CA VAL A 119 15.12 -26.42 14.45
C VAL A 119 13.76 -25.85 14.04
N TYR A 120 12.88 -26.74 13.56
CA TYR A 120 11.51 -26.41 13.14
C TYR A 120 10.51 -27.07 14.07
N GLN A 121 9.67 -26.28 14.72
CA GLN A 121 8.71 -26.76 15.68
C GLN A 121 7.32 -26.15 15.43
N VAL A 122 6.28 -26.92 15.78
CA VAL A 122 4.90 -26.44 15.82
C VAL A 122 4.38 -26.52 17.25
N VAL A 123 3.76 -25.43 17.70
CA VAL A 123 3.05 -25.33 18.98
C VAL A 123 1.63 -24.86 18.74
N ASN A 124 0.75 -25.12 19.69
CA ASN A 124 -0.65 -24.72 19.56
C ASN A 124 -1.24 -24.33 20.89
N GLN A 125 -2.35 -23.56 20.82
CA GLN A 125 -3.14 -23.16 21.98
C GLN A 125 -2.28 -22.44 23.04
N ILE A 126 -1.41 -21.52 22.56
CA ILE A 126 -0.54 -20.76 23.45
C ILE A 126 -1.37 -19.70 24.17
N GLU A 127 -1.38 -19.75 25.49
CA GLU A 127 -2.06 -18.78 26.34
C GLU A 127 -1.24 -17.49 26.41
N ARG A 128 -1.92 -16.39 26.08
CA ARG A 128 -1.39 -15.03 26.14
C ARG A 128 -2.18 -14.23 27.16
N LYS A 129 -1.51 -13.78 28.20
CA LYS A 129 -2.12 -12.88 29.19
C LYS A 129 -2.45 -11.54 28.55
N ARG A 130 -3.54 -10.93 29.01
CA ARG A 130 -3.89 -9.56 28.59
C ARG A 130 -2.73 -8.60 28.86
N ILE A 131 -2.48 -7.72 27.91
CA ILE A 131 -1.44 -6.69 27.99
C ILE A 131 -2.11 -5.33 28.17
N VAL A 132 -3.26 -5.14 27.52
CA VAL A 132 -4.05 -3.92 27.62
C VAL A 132 -5.14 -4.12 28.69
N ASP A 133 -5.26 -3.18 29.61
CA ASP A 133 -6.29 -3.22 30.66
C ASP A 133 -7.70 -3.21 30.05
N GLY A 134 -8.61 -3.96 30.66
CA GLY A 134 -9.99 -4.12 30.17
C GLY A 134 -10.15 -5.12 29.03
N LYS A 135 -9.07 -5.71 28.52
CA LYS A 135 -9.13 -6.78 27.52
C LYS A 135 -9.01 -8.15 28.16
N GLN A 136 -9.28 -9.21 27.38
CA GLN A 136 -9.26 -10.60 27.83
C GLN A 136 -7.91 -11.26 27.55
N ASP A 137 -7.62 -12.36 28.27
CA ASP A 137 -6.54 -13.27 27.92
C ASP A 137 -6.85 -13.90 26.55
N ARG A 138 -5.83 -14.08 25.70
CA ARG A 138 -5.97 -14.65 24.36
C ARG A 138 -5.34 -16.04 24.29
N ARG A 139 -5.68 -16.78 23.26
CA ARG A 139 -5.12 -18.11 23.00
C ARG A 139 -4.95 -18.27 21.51
N PHE A 140 -3.71 -18.47 21.10
CA PHE A 140 -3.31 -18.59 19.71
C PHE A 140 -3.49 -20.03 19.22
N ASP A 141 -4.07 -20.21 18.03
CA ASP A 141 -4.35 -21.54 17.50
C ASP A 141 -3.08 -22.33 17.20
N ILE A 142 -2.34 -21.98 16.16
CA ILE A 142 -1.09 -22.64 15.77
C ILE A 142 0.01 -21.61 15.54
N THR A 143 1.17 -21.85 16.14
CA THR A 143 2.38 -21.06 15.88
C THR A 143 3.50 -21.96 15.36
N LEU A 144 4.13 -21.59 14.25
CA LEU A 144 5.32 -22.25 13.73
C LEU A 144 6.56 -21.53 14.22
N LEU A 145 7.46 -22.30 14.84
CA LEU A 145 8.69 -21.79 15.41
C LEU A 145 9.89 -22.20 14.56
N ILE A 146 10.81 -21.26 14.32
CA ILE A 146 12.14 -21.55 13.76
C ILE A 146 13.17 -21.17 14.84
N ASN A 147 14.01 -22.12 15.18
CA ASN A 147 14.96 -22.01 16.30
C ASN A 147 14.30 -21.59 17.64
N GLY A 148 13.04 -22.00 17.85
CA GLY A 148 12.29 -21.68 19.06
C GLY A 148 11.62 -20.29 19.04
N LEU A 149 11.83 -19.44 18.03
CA LEU A 149 11.20 -18.15 17.86
C LEU A 149 9.90 -18.26 17.05
N PRO A 150 8.80 -17.58 17.45
CA PRO A 150 7.57 -17.48 16.68
C PRO A 150 7.83 -16.75 15.35
N ILE A 151 7.58 -17.41 14.21
CA ILE A 151 7.81 -16.85 12.88
C ILE A 151 6.52 -16.77 12.07
N ILE A 152 5.65 -17.80 12.15
CA ILE A 152 4.38 -17.82 11.43
C ILE A 152 3.25 -18.10 12.41
N GLN A 153 2.25 -17.22 12.45
CA GLN A 153 1.00 -17.43 13.20
C GLN A 153 -0.10 -17.87 12.26
N ILE A 154 -0.81 -18.93 12.62
CA ILE A 154 -1.95 -19.46 11.86
C ILE A 154 -3.18 -19.40 12.76
N GLU A 155 -4.21 -18.68 12.33
CA GLU A 155 -5.52 -18.65 12.96
C GLU A 155 -6.53 -19.44 12.11
N LEU A 156 -7.29 -20.29 12.77
CA LEU A 156 -8.17 -21.26 12.12
C LEU A 156 -9.64 -20.89 12.29
N LYS A 157 -10.44 -21.14 11.26
CA LYS A 157 -11.90 -21.06 11.32
C LYS A 157 -12.51 -22.26 10.58
N LYS A 158 -13.77 -22.53 10.91
CA LYS A 158 -14.55 -23.63 10.28
C LYS A 158 -14.86 -23.36 8.80
N SER A 159 -15.28 -24.38 8.09
CA SER A 159 -15.63 -24.32 6.68
C SER A 159 -16.81 -23.37 6.33
N LEU A 160 -17.63 -23.01 7.33
CA LEU A 160 -18.74 -22.06 7.14
C LEU A 160 -18.31 -20.60 7.28
N HIS A 161 -17.07 -20.35 7.70
CA HIS A 161 -16.50 -19.03 7.90
C HIS A 161 -15.53 -18.68 6.78
N SER A 162 -15.33 -17.40 6.52
CA SER A 162 -14.29 -16.95 5.58
C SER A 162 -12.95 -16.74 6.31
N ALA A 163 -11.85 -16.80 5.59
CA ALA A 163 -10.54 -16.44 6.13
C ALA A 163 -10.49 -14.98 6.64
N THR A 164 -11.44 -14.14 6.22
CA THR A 164 -11.55 -12.74 6.68
C THR A 164 -11.79 -12.65 8.19
N GLU A 165 -12.52 -13.60 8.78
CA GLU A 165 -12.77 -13.62 10.24
C GLU A 165 -11.50 -13.91 11.04
N SER A 166 -10.64 -14.82 10.55
CA SER A 166 -9.33 -15.02 11.16
C SER A 166 -8.45 -13.78 11.06
N LEU A 167 -8.57 -13.02 9.95
CA LEU A 167 -7.86 -11.74 9.81
C LEU A 167 -8.36 -10.69 10.80
N ASN A 168 -9.67 -10.63 11.07
CA ASN A 168 -10.22 -9.73 12.10
C ASN A 168 -9.66 -10.05 13.49
N GLN A 169 -9.56 -11.34 13.81
CA GLN A 169 -8.97 -11.80 15.09
C GLN A 169 -7.49 -11.39 15.18
N MET A 170 -6.72 -11.51 14.10
CA MET A 170 -5.32 -11.07 14.07
C MET A 170 -5.18 -9.55 14.18
N GLU A 171 -6.06 -8.77 13.57
CA GLU A 171 -6.11 -7.31 13.73
C GLU A 171 -6.34 -6.93 15.19
N GLN A 172 -7.25 -7.65 15.86
CA GLN A 172 -7.49 -7.48 17.29
C GLN A 172 -6.23 -7.81 18.12
N TYR A 173 -5.53 -8.89 17.81
CA TYR A 173 -4.28 -9.23 18.50
C TYR A 173 -3.22 -8.13 18.36
N ILE A 174 -3.12 -7.51 17.18
CA ILE A 174 -2.23 -6.37 16.95
C ILE A 174 -2.67 -5.17 17.80
N ALA A 175 -3.97 -4.83 17.80
CA ALA A 175 -4.52 -3.72 18.59
C ALA A 175 -4.32 -3.93 20.11
N GLU A 176 -4.40 -5.17 20.59
CA GLU A 176 -4.17 -5.55 21.98
C GLU A 176 -2.69 -5.80 22.32
N LYS A 177 -1.76 -5.50 21.40
CA LYS A 177 -0.32 -5.70 21.55
C LYS A 177 0.09 -7.15 21.87
N GLN A 178 -0.74 -8.13 21.48
CA GLN A 178 -0.49 -9.55 21.78
C GLN A 178 0.75 -10.10 21.02
N PHE A 179 1.16 -9.47 19.92
CA PHE A 179 2.39 -9.80 19.19
C PHE A 179 3.61 -9.04 19.73
N SER A 180 3.79 -9.05 21.06
CA SER A 180 4.93 -8.50 21.77
C SER A 180 5.69 -9.61 22.49
N ASP A 181 6.75 -9.28 23.22
CA ASP A 181 7.56 -10.24 23.96
C ASP A 181 8.22 -11.22 22.95
N ILE A 182 8.29 -12.51 23.20
CA ILE A 182 8.85 -13.48 22.25
C ILE A 182 8.10 -13.49 20.90
N TYR A 183 6.83 -13.10 20.86
CA TYR A 183 6.05 -12.97 19.64
C TYR A 183 6.38 -11.73 18.81
N SER A 184 7.22 -10.82 19.31
CA SER A 184 7.71 -9.69 18.51
C SER A 184 8.47 -10.12 17.26
N THR A 185 9.01 -11.34 17.22
CA THR A 185 9.73 -11.89 16.06
C THR A 185 8.84 -12.39 14.92
N LEU A 186 7.51 -12.34 15.09
CA LEU A 186 6.54 -12.86 14.13
C LEU A 186 6.62 -12.13 12.79
N GLN A 187 6.70 -12.89 11.69
CA GLN A 187 6.87 -12.36 10.34
C GLN A 187 5.63 -12.53 9.46
N ILE A 188 4.93 -13.65 9.57
CA ILE A 188 3.84 -14.01 8.67
C ILE A 188 2.59 -14.36 9.47
N LEU A 189 1.47 -13.85 9.01
CA LEU A 189 0.12 -14.13 9.47
C LEU A 189 -0.60 -14.99 8.43
N VAL A 190 -1.22 -16.07 8.86
CA VAL A 190 -1.98 -17.00 7.99
C VAL A 190 -3.38 -17.17 8.55
N ALA A 191 -4.37 -16.80 7.79
CA ALA A 191 -5.78 -17.03 8.04
C ALA A 191 -6.23 -18.27 7.27
N MET A 192 -6.70 -19.31 7.93
CA MET A 192 -6.95 -20.61 7.32
C MET A 192 -8.32 -21.18 7.66
N THR A 193 -9.08 -21.52 6.61
CA THR A 193 -10.20 -22.44 6.66
C THR A 193 -9.89 -23.65 5.80
N PRO A 194 -10.70 -24.73 5.80
CA PRO A 194 -10.48 -25.86 4.90
C PRO A 194 -10.41 -25.51 3.41
N HIS A 195 -11.04 -24.39 2.98
CA HIS A 195 -11.24 -24.03 1.58
C HIS A 195 -10.87 -22.59 1.20
N ASP A 196 -10.47 -21.76 2.14
CA ASP A 196 -9.93 -20.41 1.89
C ASP A 196 -8.74 -20.17 2.81
N ILE A 197 -7.57 -19.95 2.22
CA ILE A 197 -6.34 -19.71 2.95
C ILE A 197 -5.73 -18.43 2.43
N ARG A 198 -5.49 -17.49 3.34
CA ARG A 198 -4.84 -16.22 3.03
C ARG A 198 -3.65 -16.00 3.93
N TYR A 199 -2.65 -15.36 3.41
CA TYR A 199 -1.48 -14.98 4.18
C TYR A 199 -1.06 -13.55 3.88
N MET A 200 -0.42 -12.92 4.86
CA MET A 200 0.15 -11.59 4.75
C MET A 200 1.38 -11.46 5.64
N ALA A 201 2.19 -10.44 5.40
CA ALA A 201 3.24 -10.07 6.34
C ALA A 201 2.63 -9.53 7.64
N ASN A 202 3.28 -9.76 8.78
CA ASN A 202 2.93 -9.11 10.03
C ASN A 202 3.09 -7.58 9.89
N THR A 203 2.27 -6.80 10.60
CA THR A 203 2.23 -5.35 10.42
C THR A 203 1.80 -4.66 11.71
N THR A 204 1.91 -3.34 11.75
CA THR A 204 1.33 -2.51 12.81
C THR A 204 -0.17 -2.31 12.57
N LEU A 205 -0.92 -1.90 13.59
CA LEU A 205 -2.36 -1.61 13.46
C LEU A 205 -2.63 -0.59 12.34
N ARG A 206 -1.84 0.46 12.24
CA ARG A 206 -1.93 1.47 11.17
C ARG A 206 -1.68 0.89 9.78
N GLY A 207 -0.81 -0.11 9.66
CA GLY A 207 -0.47 -0.76 8.39
C GLY A 207 -1.38 -1.94 8.05
N PHE A 208 -2.30 -2.31 8.95
CA PHE A 208 -3.16 -3.46 8.71
C PHE A 208 -4.20 -3.15 7.62
N ASN A 209 -4.15 -3.94 6.56
CA ASN A 209 -5.12 -3.86 5.46
C ASN A 209 -5.41 -5.27 4.95
N ARG A 210 -6.64 -5.72 5.10
CA ARG A 210 -7.10 -7.04 4.68
C ARG A 210 -6.92 -7.29 3.18
N SER A 211 -6.90 -6.24 2.37
CA SER A 211 -6.63 -6.35 0.93
C SER A 211 -5.21 -6.81 0.60
N PHE A 212 -4.30 -6.78 1.58
CA PHE A 212 -2.94 -7.30 1.44
C PHE A 212 -2.80 -8.76 1.86
N ALA A 213 -3.87 -9.38 2.36
CA ALA A 213 -3.92 -10.83 2.56
C ALA A 213 -4.37 -11.52 1.27
N PHE A 214 -3.55 -12.39 0.73
CA PHE A 214 -3.74 -13.03 -0.57
C PHE A 214 -3.60 -14.54 -0.50
N ASN A 215 -4.22 -15.24 -1.46
CA ASN A 215 -4.11 -16.67 -1.60
C ASN A 215 -2.77 -17.04 -2.26
N TRP A 216 -2.22 -18.19 -1.92
CA TRP A 216 -1.18 -18.79 -2.74
C TRP A 216 -1.76 -19.23 -4.07
N GLN A 217 -0.95 -19.25 -5.14
CA GLN A 217 -1.35 -19.64 -6.48
C GLN A 217 -0.55 -20.78 -7.02
N ASN A 218 -1.13 -21.54 -7.92
CA ASN A 218 -0.37 -22.49 -8.71
C ASN A 218 0.52 -21.77 -9.72
N GLU A 219 1.71 -22.29 -9.93
CA GLU A 219 2.67 -21.70 -10.86
C GLU A 219 2.23 -21.82 -12.33
N GLU A 220 1.53 -22.91 -12.66
CA GLU A 220 1.17 -23.24 -14.05
C GLU A 220 -0.02 -22.42 -14.56
N ASP A 221 -1.10 -22.36 -13.78
CA ASP A 221 -2.38 -21.77 -14.20
C ASP A 221 -2.78 -20.50 -13.42
N ALA A 222 -1.94 -20.05 -12.48
CA ALA A 222 -2.16 -18.91 -11.59
C ALA A 222 -3.45 -18.98 -10.76
N LYS A 223 -4.13 -20.15 -10.71
CA LYS A 223 -5.36 -20.29 -9.91
C LYS A 223 -5.05 -20.29 -8.42
N PRO A 224 -5.92 -19.66 -7.61
CA PRO A 224 -5.79 -19.69 -6.17
C PRO A 224 -5.80 -21.13 -5.61
N VAL A 225 -4.88 -21.41 -4.71
CA VAL A 225 -4.86 -22.65 -3.93
C VAL A 225 -5.92 -22.55 -2.85
N ARG A 226 -6.96 -23.37 -2.98
CA ARG A 226 -8.11 -23.36 -2.06
C ARG A 226 -8.12 -24.50 -1.07
N SER A 227 -7.24 -25.51 -1.21
CA SER A 227 -7.09 -26.60 -0.26
C SER A 227 -6.00 -26.27 0.74
N TRP A 228 -6.30 -26.34 2.05
CA TRP A 228 -5.32 -26.13 3.09
C TRP A 228 -4.14 -27.13 3.03
N LYS A 229 -4.40 -28.39 2.62
CA LYS A 229 -3.34 -29.39 2.42
C LYS A 229 -2.37 -28.99 1.33
N VAL A 230 -2.89 -28.57 0.19
CA VAL A 230 -2.06 -28.09 -0.92
C VAL A 230 -1.28 -26.82 -0.53
N PHE A 231 -1.89 -25.94 0.26
CA PHE A 231 -1.20 -24.78 0.81
C PHE A 231 -0.09 -25.22 1.78
N ALA A 232 -0.35 -26.16 2.66
CA ALA A 232 0.66 -26.69 3.56
C ALA A 232 1.84 -27.29 2.79
N ASP A 233 1.59 -28.10 1.76
CA ASP A 233 2.64 -28.67 0.90
C ASP A 233 3.49 -27.61 0.20
N LYS A 234 2.85 -26.57 -0.34
CA LYS A 234 3.53 -25.56 -1.16
C LYS A 234 4.18 -24.42 -0.35
N VAL A 235 3.62 -24.09 0.82
CA VAL A 235 3.97 -22.88 1.57
C VAL A 235 4.51 -23.18 2.96
N LEU A 236 3.90 -24.13 3.69
CA LEU A 236 4.31 -24.45 5.06
C LEU A 236 5.34 -25.58 5.14
N SER A 237 5.64 -26.23 4.02
CA SER A 237 6.74 -27.19 3.95
C SER A 237 8.11 -26.51 3.97
N ILE A 238 9.13 -27.22 4.45
CA ILE A 238 10.51 -26.78 4.39
C ILE A 238 11.09 -27.20 3.02
N PRO A 239 11.73 -26.33 2.24
CA PRO A 239 12.31 -25.05 2.66
C PRO A 239 11.39 -23.81 2.53
N MET A 240 10.23 -23.92 1.88
CA MET A 240 9.42 -22.75 1.49
C MET A 240 8.98 -21.89 2.68
N ALA A 241 8.53 -22.49 3.80
CA ALA A 241 8.13 -21.74 4.98
C ALA A 241 9.27 -20.86 5.53
N HIS A 242 10.48 -21.40 5.56
CA HIS A 242 11.66 -20.65 5.97
C HIS A 242 12.01 -19.55 4.95
N ASP A 243 12.06 -19.90 3.66
CA ASP A 243 12.38 -18.97 2.58
C ASP A 243 11.36 -17.82 2.48
N LEU A 244 10.09 -18.10 2.72
CA LEU A 244 9.04 -17.08 2.67
C LEU A 244 9.21 -16.04 3.80
N ALA A 245 9.59 -16.50 4.99
CA ALA A 245 9.84 -15.62 6.14
C ALA A 245 11.20 -14.88 6.05
N THR A 246 12.08 -15.26 5.15
CA THR A 246 13.45 -14.69 5.04
C THR A 246 13.78 -14.24 3.63
N ARG A 247 14.08 -15.18 2.72
CA ARG A 247 14.54 -14.92 1.36
C ARG A 247 13.51 -14.17 0.52
N TYR A 248 12.22 -14.44 0.71
CA TYR A 248 11.10 -13.80 0.03
C TYR A 248 10.36 -12.75 0.89
N MET A 249 10.97 -12.32 1.98
CA MET A 249 10.54 -11.16 2.77
C MET A 249 11.33 -9.93 2.33
N VAL A 250 10.66 -8.80 2.15
CA VAL A 250 11.27 -7.49 1.85
C VAL A 250 11.08 -6.58 3.04
N LEU A 251 12.18 -6.05 3.55
CA LEU A 251 12.18 -5.00 4.58
C LEU A 251 12.00 -3.66 3.87
N ASP A 252 10.93 -2.96 4.14
CA ASP A 252 10.68 -1.64 3.58
C ASP A 252 10.96 -0.57 4.63
N GLY A 253 12.09 0.10 4.50
CA GLY A 253 12.53 1.20 5.36
C GLY A 253 12.11 2.58 4.84
N THR A 254 11.06 2.67 4.02
CA THR A 254 10.52 3.96 3.58
C THR A 254 10.09 4.77 4.79
N LYS A 255 10.68 5.96 4.95
CA LYS A 255 10.43 6.85 6.09
C LYS A 255 8.93 7.05 6.33
N ASN A 256 8.48 6.89 7.57
CA ASN A 256 7.10 6.95 8.05
C ASN A 256 6.15 5.87 7.49
N LYS A 257 6.70 4.85 6.79
CA LYS A 257 5.96 3.71 6.25
C LYS A 257 6.76 2.41 6.43
N GLU A 258 7.64 2.39 7.43
CA GLU A 258 8.48 1.23 7.70
C GLU A 258 7.64 -0.02 7.97
N GLY A 259 8.03 -1.12 7.35
CA GLY A 259 7.30 -2.37 7.47
C GLY A 259 7.99 -3.54 6.77
N ILE A 260 7.35 -4.69 6.81
CA ILE A 260 7.78 -5.87 6.06
C ILE A 260 6.74 -6.24 5.00
N LYS A 261 7.20 -6.76 3.88
CA LYS A 261 6.35 -7.19 2.77
C LYS A 261 6.72 -8.62 2.38
N VAL A 262 5.80 -9.54 2.52
CA VAL A 262 5.97 -10.89 2.00
C VAL A 262 5.66 -10.91 0.50
N MET A 263 6.53 -11.55 -0.28
CA MET A 263 6.33 -11.65 -1.73
C MET A 263 5.12 -12.49 -2.07
N ARG A 264 4.40 -12.07 -3.11
CA ARG A 264 3.27 -12.80 -3.68
C ARG A 264 3.76 -13.99 -4.51
N PRO A 265 2.95 -15.03 -4.74
CA PRO A 265 3.37 -16.26 -5.43
C PRO A 265 4.04 -15.99 -6.78
N TYR A 266 3.42 -15.20 -7.65
CA TYR A 266 3.98 -14.88 -8.97
C TYR A 266 5.34 -14.16 -8.88
N GLN A 267 5.56 -13.35 -7.85
CA GLN A 267 6.85 -12.68 -7.59
C GLN A 267 7.91 -13.68 -7.17
N VAL A 268 7.54 -14.63 -6.31
CA VAL A 268 8.41 -15.73 -5.88
C VAL A 268 8.82 -16.58 -7.08
N TYR A 269 7.85 -17.00 -7.91
CA TYR A 269 8.12 -17.82 -9.09
C TYR A 269 9.02 -17.10 -10.10
N ALA A 270 8.71 -15.83 -10.41
CA ALA A 270 9.53 -15.03 -11.32
C ALA A 270 10.96 -14.90 -10.80
N THR A 271 11.13 -14.53 -9.52
CA THR A 271 12.45 -14.40 -8.91
C THR A 271 13.22 -15.72 -8.94
N LYS A 272 12.57 -16.82 -8.57
CA LYS A 272 13.19 -18.16 -8.59
C LYS A 272 13.70 -18.53 -9.98
N ARG A 273 12.86 -18.34 -11.02
CA ARG A 273 13.24 -18.67 -12.41
C ARG A 273 14.43 -17.85 -12.89
N VAL A 274 14.47 -16.55 -12.58
CA VAL A 274 15.63 -15.72 -12.92
C VAL A 274 16.87 -16.17 -12.18
N ILE A 275 16.80 -16.40 -10.86
CA ILE A 275 17.94 -16.82 -10.05
C ILE A 275 18.47 -18.18 -10.51
N ASP A 276 17.61 -19.12 -10.86
CA ASP A 276 18.02 -20.44 -11.39
C ASP A 276 18.71 -20.33 -12.76
N LYS A 277 18.26 -19.41 -13.63
CA LYS A 277 18.94 -19.10 -14.89
C LYS A 277 20.30 -18.46 -14.65
N VAL A 278 20.39 -17.45 -13.80
CA VAL A 278 21.67 -16.78 -13.48
C VAL A 278 22.68 -17.75 -12.87
N ARG A 279 22.24 -18.64 -11.97
CA ARG A 279 23.10 -19.65 -11.33
C ARG A 279 23.73 -20.61 -12.33
N LYS A 280 23.00 -20.97 -13.40
CA LYS A 280 23.43 -21.89 -14.45
C LYS A 280 24.16 -21.18 -15.60
N HIS A 281 24.12 -19.86 -15.66
CA HIS A 281 24.68 -19.08 -16.76
C HIS A 281 26.21 -19.06 -16.73
N ASP A 282 26.82 -19.35 -17.86
CA ASP A 282 28.26 -19.22 -18.09
C ASP A 282 28.57 -17.88 -18.78
N PHE A 283 29.05 -16.92 -17.98
CA PHE A 283 29.35 -15.57 -18.48
C PHE A 283 30.43 -15.50 -19.55
N SER A 284 31.16 -16.59 -19.80
CA SER A 284 32.23 -16.63 -20.80
C SER A 284 31.80 -17.22 -22.16
N TYR A 285 30.73 -18.00 -22.17
CA TYR A 285 30.32 -18.78 -23.33
C TYR A 285 28.89 -18.54 -23.80
N ASP A 286 27.97 -18.17 -22.88
CA ASP A 286 26.58 -17.95 -23.23
C ASP A 286 26.36 -16.59 -23.88
N ASP A 287 25.28 -16.45 -24.65
CA ASP A 287 24.93 -15.22 -25.40
C ASP A 287 24.46 -14.05 -24.48
N GLY A 288 24.36 -14.29 -23.20
CA GLY A 288 23.95 -13.35 -22.20
C GLY A 288 22.43 -13.11 -22.12
N LYS A 289 21.62 -13.74 -22.94
CA LYS A 289 20.15 -13.60 -22.92
C LYS A 289 19.54 -14.55 -21.91
N LEU A 290 19.18 -14.05 -20.72
CA LEU A 290 18.52 -14.88 -19.70
C LEU A 290 17.03 -15.06 -19.96
N GLY A 291 16.36 -14.01 -20.46
CA GLY A 291 14.93 -13.96 -20.68
C GLY A 291 14.30 -12.67 -20.17
N TYR A 292 12.97 -12.62 -20.14
CA TYR A 292 12.24 -11.49 -19.61
C TYR A 292 11.07 -11.90 -18.73
N ILE A 293 10.66 -10.97 -17.83
CA ILE A 293 9.53 -11.07 -16.94
C ILE A 293 8.44 -10.10 -17.44
N TRP A 294 7.28 -10.66 -17.70
CA TRP A 294 6.10 -9.89 -18.07
C TRP A 294 5.14 -9.83 -16.88
N HIS A 295 5.25 -8.77 -16.09
CA HIS A 295 4.35 -8.48 -14.98
C HIS A 295 3.61 -7.18 -15.27
N THR A 296 2.28 -7.21 -15.27
CA THR A 296 1.46 -6.04 -15.56
C THR A 296 1.78 -4.85 -14.67
N THR A 297 1.40 -3.67 -15.09
CA THR A 297 1.60 -2.43 -14.33
C THR A 297 0.83 -2.53 -13.00
N GLY A 298 1.47 -2.16 -11.88
CA GLY A 298 0.87 -2.25 -10.55
C GLY A 298 1.05 -3.57 -9.81
N SER A 299 1.65 -4.57 -10.44
CA SER A 299 1.91 -5.87 -9.82
C SER A 299 3.12 -5.90 -8.86
N GLY A 300 3.78 -4.77 -8.61
CA GLY A 300 4.95 -4.71 -7.73
C GLY A 300 6.26 -5.16 -8.41
N LYS A 301 6.46 -4.85 -9.70
CA LYS A 301 7.70 -5.13 -10.43
C LYS A 301 8.96 -4.66 -9.69
N THR A 302 8.92 -3.49 -9.05
CA THR A 302 10.03 -2.93 -8.28
C THR A 302 10.48 -3.86 -7.15
N ILE A 303 9.53 -4.45 -6.41
CA ILE A 303 9.83 -5.44 -5.35
C ILE A 303 10.45 -6.69 -5.97
N THR A 304 9.87 -7.20 -7.07
CA THR A 304 10.33 -8.42 -7.73
C THR A 304 11.75 -8.24 -8.28
N SER A 305 12.02 -7.13 -8.97
CA SER A 305 13.33 -6.85 -9.57
C SER A 305 14.38 -6.54 -8.50
N PHE A 306 14.03 -5.80 -7.44
CA PHE A 306 14.90 -5.60 -6.28
C PHE A 306 15.30 -6.93 -5.65
N LYS A 307 14.32 -7.80 -5.36
CA LYS A 307 14.60 -9.09 -4.72
C LYS A 307 15.44 -10.02 -5.61
N THR A 308 15.20 -9.98 -6.91
CA THR A 308 16.05 -10.65 -7.90
C THR A 308 17.48 -10.09 -7.85
N ALA A 309 17.65 -8.77 -7.89
CA ALA A 309 18.96 -8.12 -7.78
C ALA A 309 19.68 -8.50 -6.49
N TRP A 310 18.94 -8.46 -5.39
CA TRP A 310 19.43 -8.79 -4.06
C TRP A 310 19.95 -10.22 -3.95
N LEU A 311 19.17 -11.20 -4.41
CA LEU A 311 19.55 -12.61 -4.38
C LEU A 311 20.67 -12.92 -5.39
N ALA A 312 20.62 -12.31 -6.58
CA ALA A 312 21.67 -12.49 -7.59
C ALA A 312 23.02 -11.93 -7.12
N SER A 313 23.03 -10.81 -6.41
CA SER A 313 24.27 -10.19 -5.89
C SER A 313 25.01 -11.06 -4.85
N ARG A 314 24.40 -12.16 -4.40
CA ARG A 314 24.97 -13.14 -3.46
C ARG A 314 25.38 -14.45 -4.12
N LEU A 315 25.18 -14.58 -5.43
CA LEU A 315 25.64 -15.75 -6.17
C LEU A 315 27.15 -15.64 -6.41
N THR A 316 27.86 -16.74 -6.30
CA THR A 316 29.34 -16.80 -6.43
C THR A 316 29.83 -16.50 -7.83
N ASN A 317 28.96 -16.69 -8.86
CA ASN A 317 29.26 -16.40 -10.26
C ASN A 317 28.90 -14.98 -10.71
N VAL A 318 28.39 -14.11 -9.81
CA VAL A 318 28.00 -12.73 -10.11
C VAL A 318 28.85 -11.76 -9.28
N ASP A 319 29.59 -10.88 -9.94
CA ASP A 319 30.39 -9.85 -9.24
C ASP A 319 29.60 -8.58 -8.94
N LYS A 320 28.74 -8.18 -9.87
CA LYS A 320 27.90 -6.94 -9.75
C LYS A 320 26.53 -7.16 -10.41
N VAL A 321 25.52 -6.52 -9.84
CA VAL A 321 24.21 -6.37 -10.45
C VAL A 321 24.02 -4.91 -10.83
N VAL A 322 23.67 -4.65 -12.07
CA VAL A 322 23.39 -3.29 -12.58
C VAL A 322 21.91 -3.22 -12.98
N PHE A 323 21.17 -2.36 -12.30
CA PHE A 323 19.78 -2.08 -12.63
C PHE A 323 19.73 -0.86 -13.55
N LEU A 324 19.26 -1.07 -14.79
CA LEU A 324 19.15 -0.05 -15.81
C LEU A 324 17.72 0.51 -15.89
N VAL A 325 17.62 1.83 -15.73
CA VAL A 325 16.35 2.57 -15.80
C VAL A 325 16.34 3.42 -17.07
N ASP A 326 15.18 3.50 -17.73
CA ASP A 326 15.04 4.24 -18.99
C ASP A 326 15.16 5.77 -18.82
N ARG A 327 14.51 6.36 -17.81
CA ARG A 327 14.45 7.82 -17.63
C ARG A 327 15.16 8.28 -16.37
N ILE A 328 15.83 9.44 -16.44
CA ILE A 328 16.53 10.03 -15.27
C ILE A 328 15.57 10.31 -14.11
N ALA A 329 14.35 10.77 -14.38
CA ALA A 329 13.35 11.02 -13.34
C ALA A 329 12.93 9.71 -12.61
N LEU A 330 12.81 8.59 -13.33
CA LEU A 330 12.52 7.28 -12.77
C LEU A 330 13.71 6.70 -12.01
N THR A 331 14.93 7.13 -12.33
CA THR A 331 16.15 6.66 -11.65
C THR A 331 16.10 7.00 -10.16
N ASN A 332 15.71 8.22 -9.78
CA ASN A 332 15.66 8.63 -8.37
C ASN A 332 14.61 7.82 -7.59
N GLN A 333 13.39 7.67 -8.10
CA GLN A 333 12.35 6.86 -7.44
C GLN A 333 12.76 5.39 -7.27
N THR A 334 13.42 4.83 -8.27
CA THR A 334 13.91 3.45 -8.20
C THR A 334 15.07 3.33 -7.20
N VAL A 335 15.97 4.31 -7.18
CA VAL A 335 17.06 4.38 -6.20
C VAL A 335 16.49 4.45 -4.79
N ASP A 336 15.56 5.38 -4.54
CA ASP A 336 14.94 5.57 -3.23
C ASP A 336 14.23 4.28 -2.77
N ALA A 337 13.45 3.65 -3.65
CA ALA A 337 12.78 2.38 -3.36
C ALA A 337 13.79 1.25 -3.07
N TYR A 338 14.84 1.12 -3.89
CA TYR A 338 15.85 0.07 -3.70
C TYR A 338 16.68 0.30 -2.44
N GLN A 339 16.97 1.55 -2.08
CA GLN A 339 17.65 1.89 -0.82
C GLN A 339 16.74 1.64 0.37
N ALA A 340 15.46 1.95 0.27
CA ALA A 340 14.47 1.65 1.29
C ALA A 340 14.31 0.14 1.54
N TYR A 341 14.42 -0.68 0.48
CA TYR A 341 14.34 -2.14 0.58
C TYR A 341 15.66 -2.82 0.98
N ASP A 342 16.73 -2.08 1.08
CA ASP A 342 18.05 -2.61 1.46
C ASP A 342 18.11 -2.87 2.97
N PRO A 343 18.09 -4.12 3.44
CA PRO A 343 18.03 -4.43 4.87
C PRO A 343 19.29 -4.05 5.63
N VAL A 344 20.38 -3.70 4.93
CA VAL A 344 21.64 -3.26 5.53
C VAL A 344 21.69 -1.73 5.68
N ALA A 345 20.87 -0.99 4.93
CA ALA A 345 20.83 0.45 4.98
C ALA A 345 20.32 0.93 6.35
N GLY A 346 21.07 1.80 7.01
CA GLY A 346 20.73 2.32 8.34
C GLY A 346 21.05 1.40 9.52
N PHE A 347 21.37 0.13 9.28
CA PHE A 347 21.76 -0.78 10.35
C PHE A 347 23.18 -0.45 10.84
N GLU A 348 23.34 -0.11 12.12
CA GLU A 348 24.62 0.29 12.73
C GLU A 348 25.37 1.40 11.95
N GLY A 349 24.66 2.31 11.30
CA GLY A 349 25.26 3.39 10.50
C GLY A 349 25.85 2.95 9.16
N LYS A 350 25.55 1.75 8.69
CA LYS A 350 26.00 1.24 7.38
C LYS A 350 25.21 1.89 6.24
N THR A 351 25.90 2.15 5.13
CA THR A 351 25.32 2.81 3.94
C THR A 351 24.62 1.85 2.97
N GLY A 352 24.36 0.58 3.37
CA GLY A 352 23.73 -0.43 2.53
C GLY A 352 24.57 -0.90 1.34
N VAL A 353 24.02 -1.83 0.54
CA VAL A 353 24.69 -2.43 -0.63
C VAL A 353 24.18 -1.86 -1.96
N VAL A 354 23.09 -1.08 -1.94
CA VAL A 354 22.55 -0.39 -3.11
C VAL A 354 23.29 0.95 -3.30
N GLY A 355 23.79 1.17 -4.51
CA GLY A 355 24.47 2.42 -4.91
C GLY A 355 23.74 3.07 -6.09
N ASP A 356 23.42 4.36 -5.96
CA ASP A 356 23.06 5.22 -7.10
C ASP A 356 24.31 5.65 -7.87
N THR A 357 24.13 6.38 -8.92
CA THR A 357 25.26 6.92 -9.71
C THR A 357 25.08 8.41 -9.94
N ALA A 358 25.84 9.24 -9.21
CA ALA A 358 25.82 10.68 -9.39
C ALA A 358 26.29 11.09 -10.81
N ASN A 359 27.40 10.52 -11.27
CA ASN A 359 28.00 10.81 -12.57
C ASN A 359 28.73 9.56 -13.12
N ILE A 360 29.31 9.71 -14.32
CA ILE A 360 30.01 8.60 -14.99
C ILE A 360 31.28 8.16 -14.24
N SER A 361 31.97 9.08 -13.56
CA SER A 361 33.17 8.74 -12.78
C SER A 361 32.81 7.93 -11.52
N ASP A 362 31.69 8.26 -10.89
CA ASP A 362 31.13 7.49 -9.77
C ASP A 362 30.68 6.10 -10.24
N LEU A 363 30.01 6.01 -11.38
CA LEU A 363 29.65 4.71 -12.00
C LEU A 363 30.91 3.86 -12.27
N HIS A 364 31.96 4.44 -12.84
CA HIS A 364 33.24 3.76 -13.05
C HIS A 364 33.82 3.22 -11.76
N ASN A 365 33.87 4.03 -10.72
CA ASN A 365 34.41 3.64 -9.41
C ASN A 365 33.62 2.47 -8.81
N LYS A 366 32.28 2.50 -8.86
CA LYS A 366 31.41 1.42 -8.33
C LYS A 366 31.53 0.12 -9.11
N LEU A 367 31.76 0.21 -10.43
CA LEU A 367 31.94 -0.97 -11.29
C LEU A 367 33.36 -1.59 -11.15
N THR A 368 34.39 -0.78 -11.00
CA THR A 368 35.80 -1.24 -11.07
C THR A 368 36.44 -1.53 -9.72
N LYS A 369 36.15 -0.71 -8.71
CA LYS A 369 36.76 -0.87 -7.39
C LYS A 369 36.07 -1.98 -6.58
N LYS A 370 36.77 -2.57 -5.58
CA LYS A 370 36.14 -3.33 -4.52
C LYS A 370 35.28 -2.37 -3.69
N SER A 371 34.04 -2.20 -4.09
CA SER A 371 33.04 -1.39 -3.40
C SER A 371 32.06 -2.34 -2.73
N ASP A 372 31.61 -2.01 -1.53
CA ASP A 372 30.52 -2.73 -0.82
C ASP A 372 29.18 -2.59 -1.56
N LYS A 373 29.09 -1.69 -2.55
CA LYS A 373 27.92 -1.52 -3.41
C LYS A 373 27.90 -2.59 -4.50
N ASN A 374 27.18 -3.69 -4.24
CA ASN A 374 27.05 -4.80 -5.17
C ASN A 374 25.87 -4.64 -6.14
N ILE A 375 24.89 -3.80 -5.78
CA ILE A 375 23.75 -3.46 -6.62
C ILE A 375 23.89 -1.98 -7.03
N ILE A 376 23.95 -1.69 -8.32
CA ILE A 376 24.17 -0.36 -8.88
C ILE A 376 22.94 0.03 -9.69
N VAL A 377 22.28 1.13 -9.32
CA VAL A 377 21.17 1.69 -10.08
C VAL A 377 21.69 2.83 -10.95
N THR A 378 21.40 2.79 -12.25
CA THR A 378 21.86 3.82 -13.20
C THR A 378 20.93 3.91 -14.41
N SER A 379 20.98 5.04 -15.14
CA SER A 379 20.23 5.16 -16.40
C SER A 379 20.99 4.49 -17.56
N ILE A 380 20.22 3.98 -18.54
CA ILE A 380 20.78 3.39 -19.76
C ILE A 380 21.68 4.38 -20.50
N GLN A 381 21.31 5.67 -20.55
CA GLN A 381 22.09 6.74 -21.17
C GLN A 381 23.44 6.94 -20.48
N LYS A 382 23.47 6.93 -19.15
CA LYS A 382 24.70 7.09 -18.38
C LYS A 382 25.63 5.89 -18.58
N MET A 383 25.08 4.69 -18.59
CA MET A 383 25.83 3.46 -18.82
C MET A 383 26.38 3.38 -20.26
N SER A 384 25.59 3.73 -21.27
CA SER A 384 26.01 3.79 -22.66
C SER A 384 27.14 4.80 -22.85
N ARG A 385 27.00 6.03 -22.32
CA ARG A 385 28.06 7.06 -22.37
C ARG A 385 29.35 6.59 -21.67
N TYR A 386 29.23 5.78 -20.61
CA TYR A 386 30.39 5.22 -19.94
C TYR A 386 31.17 4.26 -20.84
N VAL A 387 30.50 3.29 -21.47
CA VAL A 387 31.16 2.27 -22.30
C VAL A 387 31.66 2.79 -23.66
N LEU A 388 31.10 3.90 -24.13
CA LEU A 388 31.52 4.54 -25.39
C LEU A 388 32.70 5.51 -25.24
N ARG A 389 33.25 5.74 -24.04
CA ARG A 389 34.42 6.58 -23.84
C ARG A 389 35.67 5.93 -24.45
N GLU A 390 36.55 6.73 -25.04
CA GLU A 390 37.85 6.25 -25.53
C GLU A 390 38.70 5.62 -24.42
N SER A 391 38.55 6.10 -23.18
CA SER A 391 39.24 5.59 -21.99
C SER A 391 38.62 4.33 -21.41
N PHE A 392 37.55 3.81 -21.97
CA PHE A 392 36.90 2.60 -21.45
C PHE A 392 37.82 1.37 -21.63
N LYS A 393 38.00 0.64 -20.54
CA LYS A 393 38.69 -0.66 -20.55
C LYS A 393 37.67 -1.75 -20.26
N PRO A 394 37.74 -2.94 -20.91
CA PRO A 394 36.88 -4.06 -20.59
C PRO A 394 36.89 -4.38 -19.11
N LEU A 395 35.71 -4.60 -18.58
CA LEU A 395 35.54 -4.98 -17.17
C LEU A 395 35.74 -6.50 -17.08
N ASN A 396 36.69 -6.91 -16.25
CA ASN A 396 36.90 -8.34 -15.94
C ASN A 396 36.02 -8.75 -14.77
N LYS A 397 34.68 -8.67 -14.96
CA LYS A 397 33.67 -8.96 -13.96
C LYS A 397 32.43 -9.54 -14.60
N ASN A 398 31.83 -10.48 -13.94
CA ASN A 398 30.54 -11.05 -14.31
C ASN A 398 29.43 -10.11 -13.85
N ILE A 399 28.73 -9.47 -14.79
CA ILE A 399 27.74 -8.45 -14.50
C ILE A 399 26.34 -8.92 -14.93
N LEU A 400 25.41 -8.97 -13.99
CA LEU A 400 24.00 -9.15 -14.29
C LEU A 400 23.35 -7.78 -14.53
N PHE A 401 22.79 -7.58 -15.71
CA PHE A 401 21.96 -6.41 -16.02
C PHE A 401 20.48 -6.75 -15.88
N ILE A 402 19.78 -5.96 -15.06
CA ILE A 402 18.32 -5.98 -14.94
C ILE A 402 17.80 -4.71 -15.60
N VAL A 403 16.96 -4.84 -16.63
CA VAL A 403 16.45 -3.71 -17.41
C VAL A 403 14.98 -3.49 -17.08
N ASP A 404 14.66 -2.33 -16.50
CA ASP A 404 13.29 -1.95 -16.25
C ASP A 404 12.65 -1.33 -17.50
N GLU A 405 11.33 -1.47 -17.62
CA GLU A 405 10.55 -1.06 -18.80
C GLU A 405 11.21 -1.52 -20.12
N ALA A 406 11.60 -2.80 -20.13
CA ALA A 406 12.39 -3.41 -21.20
C ALA A 406 11.83 -3.19 -22.61
N HIS A 407 10.50 -3.04 -22.76
CA HIS A 407 9.82 -2.73 -24.02
C HIS A 407 10.28 -1.40 -24.67
N ARG A 408 10.82 -0.46 -23.89
CA ARG A 408 11.34 0.83 -24.40
C ARG A 408 12.72 0.69 -25.04
N SER A 409 13.38 -0.41 -24.77
CA SER A 409 14.67 -0.76 -25.34
C SER A 409 14.52 -1.72 -26.54
N THR A 410 13.29 -1.94 -27.00
CA THR A 410 12.94 -2.86 -28.09
C THR A 410 12.19 -2.10 -29.19
N GLY A 411 12.55 -2.32 -30.43
CA GLY A 411 11.91 -1.76 -31.62
C GLY A 411 12.91 -1.16 -32.62
N ASP A 412 12.69 -1.35 -33.89
CA ASP A 412 13.59 -1.00 -34.97
C ASP A 412 14.05 0.47 -34.89
N GLY A 413 15.34 0.64 -34.60
CA GLY A 413 16.00 1.92 -34.63
C GLY A 413 15.75 2.88 -33.46
N THR A 414 15.26 2.40 -32.35
CA THR A 414 15.15 3.24 -31.13
C THR A 414 16.55 3.60 -30.59
N GLU A 415 16.72 4.82 -30.10
CA GLU A 415 17.99 5.28 -29.50
C GLU A 415 18.40 4.39 -28.32
N ASN A 416 17.44 3.88 -27.54
CA ASN A 416 17.69 3.01 -26.40
C ASN A 416 18.15 1.62 -26.81
N GLU A 417 17.69 1.07 -27.92
CA GLU A 417 18.15 -0.22 -28.45
C GLU A 417 19.61 -0.15 -28.85
N GLY A 418 20.02 0.88 -29.59
CA GLY A 418 21.42 1.09 -29.94
C GLY A 418 22.33 1.28 -28.72
N MET A 419 21.83 1.92 -27.65
CA MET A 419 22.56 2.05 -26.40
C MET A 419 22.73 0.69 -25.69
N LEU A 420 21.70 -0.14 -25.66
CA LEU A 420 21.74 -1.49 -25.07
C LEU A 420 22.76 -2.38 -25.83
N GLU A 421 22.71 -2.36 -27.14
CA GLU A 421 23.63 -3.12 -27.99
C GLU A 421 25.08 -2.67 -27.76
N ALA A 422 25.33 -1.36 -27.68
CA ALA A 422 26.65 -0.82 -27.38
C ALA A 422 27.19 -1.29 -26.03
N ILE A 423 26.34 -1.37 -24.99
CA ILE A 423 26.71 -1.85 -23.65
C ILE A 423 27.06 -3.35 -23.73
N ARG A 424 26.23 -4.16 -24.38
CA ARG A 424 26.45 -5.61 -24.54
C ARG A 424 27.78 -5.92 -25.28
N LYS A 425 28.03 -5.22 -26.36
CA LYS A 425 29.24 -5.40 -27.16
C LYS A 425 30.52 -5.03 -26.39
N LYS A 426 30.45 -4.04 -25.49
CA LYS A 426 31.59 -3.57 -24.69
C LYS A 426 31.81 -4.35 -23.40
N ILE A 427 30.76 -4.97 -22.86
CA ILE A 427 30.81 -5.79 -21.64
C ILE A 427 30.38 -7.21 -22.01
N SER A 428 31.31 -7.99 -22.53
CA SER A 428 31.03 -9.34 -23.05
C SER A 428 30.69 -10.35 -21.92
N THR A 429 31.21 -10.15 -20.72
CA THR A 429 30.88 -10.99 -19.53
C THR A 429 29.65 -10.49 -18.82
N SER A 430 28.50 -10.45 -19.54
CA SER A 430 27.27 -9.91 -18.99
C SER A 430 26.06 -10.79 -19.31
N ALA A 431 25.14 -10.87 -18.37
CA ALA A 431 23.85 -11.52 -18.50
C ALA A 431 22.72 -10.51 -18.35
N TRP A 432 21.62 -10.71 -19.07
CA TRP A 432 20.56 -9.71 -19.24
C TRP A 432 19.19 -10.29 -18.98
N VAL A 433 18.42 -9.63 -18.14
CA VAL A 433 17.01 -9.93 -17.91
C VAL A 433 16.17 -8.67 -18.03
N GLY A 434 15.08 -8.74 -18.81
CA GLY A 434 14.13 -7.64 -18.97
C GLY A 434 12.94 -7.75 -18.01
N TYR A 435 12.49 -6.63 -17.46
CA TYR A 435 11.24 -6.52 -16.72
C TYR A 435 10.33 -5.53 -17.45
N THR A 436 9.10 -5.92 -17.73
CA THR A 436 8.15 -5.05 -18.42
C THR A 436 6.70 -5.40 -18.09
N GLY A 437 5.80 -4.41 -18.11
CA GLY A 437 4.35 -4.63 -18.05
C GLY A 437 3.70 -4.79 -19.40
N THR A 438 4.39 -4.34 -20.45
CA THR A 438 3.88 -4.25 -21.81
C THR A 438 4.95 -4.65 -22.82
N PRO A 439 5.32 -5.96 -22.88
CA PRO A 439 6.32 -6.43 -23.84
C PRO A 439 5.88 -6.15 -25.28
N LYS A 440 6.84 -5.90 -26.17
CA LYS A 440 6.62 -5.90 -27.61
C LYS A 440 6.93 -7.28 -28.15
N PHE A 441 6.03 -7.82 -28.92
CA PHE A 441 6.18 -9.15 -29.50
C PHE A 441 6.43 -9.04 -31.00
N PRO A 442 7.50 -9.72 -31.60
CA PRO A 442 8.46 -10.60 -30.94
C PRO A 442 9.70 -9.92 -30.33
N GLU A 443 9.88 -8.63 -30.50
CA GLU A 443 11.13 -7.87 -30.29
C GLU A 443 11.70 -8.02 -28.86
N THR A 444 10.85 -8.09 -27.84
CA THR A 444 11.33 -8.26 -26.46
C THR A 444 12.03 -9.63 -26.29
N LYS A 445 11.51 -10.66 -26.94
CA LYS A 445 12.12 -12.00 -26.97
C LYS A 445 13.45 -11.98 -27.72
N ASP A 446 13.51 -11.30 -28.86
CA ASP A 446 14.73 -11.23 -29.68
C ASP A 446 15.88 -10.58 -28.90
N ILE A 447 15.60 -9.59 -28.06
CA ILE A 447 16.61 -8.89 -27.28
C ILE A 447 16.98 -9.60 -25.99
N PHE A 448 16.01 -10.09 -25.21
CA PHE A 448 16.26 -10.62 -23.88
C PHE A 448 16.25 -12.15 -23.79
N GLY A 449 15.71 -12.86 -24.77
CA GLY A 449 15.50 -14.31 -24.76
C GLY A 449 14.05 -14.67 -24.35
N GLU A 450 13.83 -15.90 -23.94
CA GLU A 450 12.50 -16.46 -23.69
C GLU A 450 11.77 -15.78 -22.53
N LEU A 451 10.42 -15.83 -22.57
CA LEU A 451 9.56 -15.44 -21.46
C LEU A 451 9.81 -16.36 -20.27
N LEU A 452 10.30 -15.82 -19.17
CA LEU A 452 10.54 -16.59 -17.95
C LEU A 452 9.27 -16.72 -17.09
N HIS A 453 8.52 -15.63 -16.96
CA HIS A 453 7.27 -15.63 -16.20
C HIS A 453 6.34 -14.53 -16.70
N ALA A 454 5.03 -14.83 -16.77
CA ALA A 454 3.99 -13.86 -17.06
C ALA A 454 3.02 -13.74 -15.89
N TYR A 455 2.63 -12.51 -15.60
CA TYR A 455 1.51 -12.13 -14.75
C TYR A 455 0.76 -11.00 -15.41
N THR A 456 -0.29 -11.36 -16.14
CA THR A 456 -1.04 -10.48 -17.03
C THR A 456 -2.02 -9.58 -16.25
N ILE A 457 -2.59 -8.59 -16.93
CA ILE A 457 -3.59 -7.72 -16.31
C ILE A 457 -4.85 -8.50 -15.92
N LYS A 458 -5.25 -9.49 -16.71
CA LYS A 458 -6.38 -10.38 -16.41
C LYS A 458 -6.18 -11.17 -15.12
N GLU A 459 -4.99 -11.74 -14.95
CA GLU A 459 -4.63 -12.46 -13.73
C GLU A 459 -4.59 -11.53 -12.52
N ALA A 460 -4.04 -10.33 -12.69
CA ALA A 460 -3.95 -9.35 -11.63
C ALA A 460 -5.32 -8.85 -11.15
N ILE A 461 -6.30 -8.73 -12.05
CA ILE A 461 -7.69 -8.39 -11.72
C ILE A 461 -8.38 -9.58 -11.02
N ALA A 462 -8.23 -10.79 -11.56
CA ALA A 462 -8.79 -12.00 -10.97
C ALA A 462 -8.29 -12.27 -9.55
N ASP A 463 -7.03 -11.94 -9.28
CA ASP A 463 -6.41 -12.03 -7.95
C ASP A 463 -6.76 -10.87 -7.05
N HIS A 464 -7.51 -9.95 -7.56
CA HIS A 464 -7.79 -8.71 -6.85
C HIS A 464 -6.53 -7.91 -6.47
N ASN A 465 -5.51 -7.94 -7.28
CA ASN A 465 -4.27 -7.19 -7.10
C ASN A 465 -4.33 -5.80 -7.74
N VAL A 466 -5.17 -5.64 -8.75
CA VAL A 466 -5.56 -4.37 -9.36
C VAL A 466 -7.05 -4.38 -9.64
N LEU A 467 -7.64 -3.22 -9.95
CA LEU A 467 -9.04 -3.08 -10.34
C LEU A 467 -9.21 -3.29 -11.85
N GLY A 468 -10.43 -3.66 -12.27
CA GLY A 468 -10.86 -3.55 -13.66
C GLY A 468 -11.10 -2.10 -14.07
N PHE A 469 -11.68 -1.89 -15.27
CA PHE A 469 -11.91 -0.56 -15.83
C PHE A 469 -13.38 -0.35 -16.19
N ASN A 470 -13.86 0.87 -15.93
CA ASN A 470 -15.04 1.42 -16.58
C ASN A 470 -14.58 2.39 -17.67
N VAL A 471 -14.90 2.10 -18.93
CA VAL A 471 -14.41 2.90 -20.06
C VAL A 471 -15.58 3.50 -20.80
N GLU A 472 -15.59 4.82 -20.93
CA GLU A 472 -16.61 5.57 -21.68
C GLU A 472 -15.98 6.18 -22.93
N PHE A 473 -16.75 6.22 -24.01
CA PHE A 473 -16.38 6.86 -25.28
C PHE A 473 -17.43 7.94 -25.60
N LYS A 474 -17.03 9.22 -25.52
CA LYS A 474 -17.90 10.38 -25.68
C LYS A 474 -17.75 10.99 -27.08
N GLU A 475 -18.85 11.18 -27.75
CA GLU A 475 -18.93 11.95 -29.00
C GLU A 475 -18.99 13.44 -28.68
N THR A 476 -18.04 14.19 -29.20
CA THR A 476 -17.91 15.64 -28.98
C THR A 476 -17.87 16.43 -30.27
N ILE A 477 -18.12 15.77 -31.41
CA ILE A 477 -18.19 16.36 -32.74
C ILE A 477 -19.22 15.56 -33.57
N ASP A 478 -20.21 16.24 -34.16
CA ASP A 478 -21.33 15.60 -34.86
C ASP A 478 -21.00 15.00 -36.24
N ASP A 479 -19.92 15.45 -36.90
CA ASP A 479 -19.58 15.08 -38.28
C ASP A 479 -18.33 14.19 -38.40
N ILE A 480 -18.21 13.15 -37.58
CA ILE A 480 -17.10 12.19 -37.71
C ILE A 480 -17.51 11.04 -38.65
N PRO A 481 -16.64 10.67 -39.64
CA PRO A 481 -16.86 9.48 -40.45
C PRO A 481 -17.01 8.23 -39.56
N GLU A 482 -18.02 7.40 -39.82
CA GLU A 482 -18.15 6.11 -39.15
C GLU A 482 -17.02 5.16 -39.58
N ASN A 483 -16.00 4.97 -38.81
CA ASN A 483 -14.83 4.13 -39.07
C ASN A 483 -13.82 4.73 -40.07
N PRO A 484 -13.02 5.74 -39.69
CA PRO A 484 -11.88 6.12 -40.48
C PRO A 484 -10.86 4.96 -40.57
N SER A 485 -10.23 4.77 -41.76
CA SER A 485 -9.15 3.77 -41.86
C SER A 485 -7.96 4.18 -41.01
N PRO A 486 -7.07 3.25 -40.58
CA PRO A 486 -5.86 3.61 -39.83
C PRO A 486 -4.97 4.64 -40.52
N GLU A 487 -4.94 4.63 -41.88
CA GLU A 487 -4.19 5.57 -42.72
C GLU A 487 -4.84 6.97 -42.72
N ASP A 488 -6.17 7.03 -42.75
CA ASP A 488 -6.92 8.28 -42.65
C ASP A 488 -6.71 8.96 -41.29
N ILE A 489 -6.50 8.18 -40.20
CA ILE A 489 -6.26 8.71 -38.88
C ILE A 489 -4.90 9.44 -38.81
N ASP A 490 -3.84 8.89 -39.41
CA ASP A 490 -2.52 9.50 -39.40
C ASP A 490 -2.47 10.79 -40.20
N ASP A 491 -3.21 10.90 -41.30
CA ASP A 491 -3.36 12.11 -42.07
C ASP A 491 -4.26 13.14 -41.43
N MET A 492 -5.33 12.73 -40.75
CA MET A 492 -6.25 13.59 -39.97
C MET A 492 -5.66 14.10 -38.65
N ILE A 493 -4.70 13.40 -38.04
CA ILE A 493 -3.96 13.90 -36.86
C ILE A 493 -3.25 15.23 -37.15
N ARG A 494 -2.88 15.53 -38.38
CA ARG A 494 -2.19 16.78 -38.79
C ARG A 494 -3.11 17.98 -38.96
N GLY A 495 -4.40 17.78 -39.08
CA GLY A 495 -5.41 18.84 -39.30
C GLY A 495 -6.77 18.47 -38.73
N SER A 496 -6.82 17.67 -37.65
CA SER A 496 -8.03 17.10 -37.09
C SER A 496 -9.00 18.18 -36.59
N VAL A 497 -10.28 18.02 -36.87
CA VAL A 497 -11.37 18.86 -36.33
C VAL A 497 -11.28 19.02 -34.80
N TYR A 498 -10.80 17.97 -34.08
CA TYR A 498 -10.60 18.02 -32.62
C TYR A 498 -9.56 19.06 -32.19
N ASP A 499 -8.53 19.34 -33.03
CA ASP A 499 -7.47 20.27 -32.68
C ASP A 499 -7.84 21.73 -33.01
N THR A 500 -8.87 21.94 -33.82
CA THR A 500 -9.28 23.28 -34.31
C THR A 500 -10.65 23.72 -33.79
N SER A 501 -11.49 22.80 -33.23
CA SER A 501 -12.81 23.13 -32.73
C SER A 501 -12.76 23.64 -31.28
N PRO A 502 -13.16 24.88 -31.00
CA PRO A 502 -13.40 25.37 -29.64
C PRO A 502 -14.53 24.63 -28.94
N GLU A 503 -15.57 24.23 -29.70
CA GLU A 503 -16.74 23.51 -29.20
C GLU A 503 -16.36 22.16 -28.57
N HIS A 504 -15.41 21.44 -29.16
CA HIS A 504 -14.87 20.22 -28.58
C HIS A 504 -14.30 20.47 -27.17
N VAL A 505 -13.52 21.55 -26.98
CA VAL A 505 -12.98 21.92 -25.65
C VAL A 505 -14.09 22.22 -24.67
N GLU A 506 -15.13 22.94 -25.12
CA GLU A 506 -16.28 23.32 -24.29
C GLU A 506 -17.06 22.09 -23.83
N LEU A 507 -17.35 21.15 -24.74
CA LEU A 507 -18.08 19.93 -24.44
C LEU A 507 -17.29 19.01 -23.51
N VAL A 508 -15.97 18.87 -23.70
CA VAL A 508 -15.09 18.10 -22.80
C VAL A 508 -15.07 18.71 -21.40
N VAL A 509 -14.87 20.01 -21.28
CA VAL A 509 -14.85 20.68 -19.97
C VAL A 509 -16.20 20.59 -19.28
N LYS A 510 -17.29 20.77 -20.02
CA LYS A 510 -18.64 20.60 -19.51
C LYS A 510 -18.86 19.18 -18.96
N ASP A 511 -18.51 18.12 -19.72
CA ASP A 511 -18.64 16.72 -19.27
C ASP A 511 -17.82 16.45 -18.02
N ILE A 512 -16.62 17.06 -17.89
CA ILE A 512 -15.80 16.93 -16.67
C ILE A 512 -16.55 17.51 -15.47
N PHE A 513 -17.10 18.73 -15.56
CA PHE A 513 -17.83 19.36 -14.46
C PHE A 513 -19.13 18.65 -14.12
N ASP A 514 -19.93 18.30 -15.12
CA ASP A 514 -21.25 17.66 -14.96
C ASP A 514 -21.15 16.27 -14.29
N ASN A 515 -20.03 15.57 -14.51
CA ASN A 515 -19.81 14.23 -14.00
C ASN A 515 -18.72 14.13 -12.91
N TRP A 516 -18.17 15.26 -12.45
CA TRP A 516 -17.05 15.25 -11.50
C TRP A 516 -17.39 14.51 -10.19
N ARG A 517 -18.54 14.85 -9.59
CA ARG A 517 -18.97 14.24 -8.32
C ARG A 517 -19.10 12.72 -8.43
N LYS A 518 -19.65 12.21 -9.52
CA LYS A 518 -19.79 10.77 -9.78
C LYS A 518 -18.43 10.09 -9.91
N ARG A 519 -17.60 10.59 -10.83
CA ARG A 519 -16.29 10.00 -11.19
C ARG A 519 -15.25 10.15 -10.10
N SER A 520 -15.36 11.16 -9.24
CA SER A 520 -14.49 11.35 -8.08
C SER A 520 -15.02 10.72 -6.78
N ASN A 521 -16.18 10.08 -6.82
CA ASN A 521 -16.93 9.65 -5.64
C ASN A 521 -17.01 10.78 -4.61
N ASP A 522 -17.69 11.85 -5.00
CA ASP A 522 -17.87 13.08 -4.22
C ASP A 522 -16.55 13.67 -3.69
N ARG A 523 -15.56 13.84 -4.58
CA ARG A 523 -14.22 14.39 -4.31
C ARG A 523 -13.32 13.52 -3.42
N LYS A 524 -13.72 12.30 -3.10
CA LYS A 524 -12.85 11.34 -2.41
C LYS A 524 -11.63 10.99 -3.26
N TYR A 525 -11.77 11.01 -4.58
CA TYR A 525 -10.73 10.69 -5.55
C TYR A 525 -10.46 11.83 -6.51
N ASN A 526 -9.35 11.74 -7.23
CA ASN A 526 -8.90 12.72 -8.20
C ASN A 526 -8.78 12.16 -9.63
N GLY A 527 -8.49 13.06 -10.57
CA GLY A 527 -8.39 12.75 -11.99
C GLY A 527 -7.07 13.18 -12.63
N LEU A 528 -6.71 12.47 -13.69
CA LEU A 528 -5.62 12.82 -14.58
C LEU A 528 -6.20 13.06 -15.98
N PHE A 529 -5.84 14.15 -16.64
CA PHE A 529 -6.29 14.48 -17.98
C PHE A 529 -5.11 14.52 -18.97
N THR A 530 -5.08 13.55 -19.89
CA THR A 530 -4.04 13.53 -20.93
C THR A 530 -4.57 14.06 -22.26
N VAL A 531 -3.81 14.99 -22.85
CA VAL A 531 -4.21 15.67 -24.07
C VAL A 531 -3.30 15.32 -25.24
N HIS A 532 -3.83 15.51 -26.46
CA HIS A 532 -3.12 15.22 -27.70
C HIS A 532 -1.82 16.02 -27.86
N VAL A 533 -0.83 15.36 -28.45
CA VAL A 533 0.43 15.97 -28.90
C VAL A 533 0.37 16.14 -30.41
N GLY A 534 0.20 17.36 -30.89
CA GLY A 534 0.17 17.68 -32.32
C GLY A 534 1.55 17.62 -32.98
N GLY A 535 1.81 16.58 -33.81
CA GLY A 535 3.05 16.38 -34.53
C GLY A 535 4.28 16.21 -33.61
N ASN A 536 5.50 16.38 -34.10
CA ASN A 536 6.74 16.24 -33.33
C ASN A 536 6.97 17.32 -32.25
N LYS A 537 5.92 18.01 -31.77
CA LYS A 537 6.00 19.12 -30.82
C LYS A 537 5.05 18.88 -29.67
N ALA A 538 5.53 19.09 -28.44
CA ALA A 538 4.70 19.04 -27.25
C ALA A 538 3.48 19.96 -27.40
N SER A 539 2.25 19.44 -27.23
CA SER A 539 1.02 20.24 -27.38
C SER A 539 0.69 21.02 -26.12
N THR A 540 1.63 21.78 -25.62
CA THR A 540 1.42 22.74 -24.54
C THR A 540 0.27 23.71 -24.83
N PRO A 541 0.05 24.21 -26.08
CA PRO A 541 -1.09 25.08 -26.36
C PRO A 541 -2.43 24.43 -26.03
N ARG A 542 -2.66 23.17 -26.42
CA ARG A 542 -3.94 22.48 -26.18
C ARG A 542 -4.19 22.22 -24.70
N ALA A 543 -3.16 21.81 -23.98
CA ALA A 543 -3.23 21.64 -22.53
C ALA A 543 -3.60 22.97 -21.83
N MET A 544 -3.05 24.10 -22.32
CA MET A 544 -3.37 25.43 -21.79
C MET A 544 -4.79 25.90 -22.15
N GLU A 545 -5.32 25.54 -23.31
CA GLU A 545 -6.70 25.81 -23.67
C GLU A 545 -7.70 25.16 -22.69
N TYR A 546 -7.48 23.88 -22.40
CA TYR A 546 -8.26 23.17 -21.38
C TYR A 546 -8.10 23.79 -19.99
N PHE A 547 -6.87 24.10 -19.61
CA PHE A 547 -6.59 24.75 -18.32
C PHE A 547 -7.31 26.09 -18.19
N ASP A 548 -7.22 26.94 -19.21
CA ASP A 548 -7.86 28.25 -19.23
C ASP A 548 -9.39 28.13 -19.19
N LYS A 549 -9.96 27.17 -19.94
CA LYS A 549 -11.41 26.96 -19.96
C LYS A 549 -11.93 26.45 -18.60
N ILE A 550 -11.20 25.54 -17.95
CA ILE A 550 -11.57 25.07 -16.59
C ILE A 550 -11.50 26.22 -15.59
N ILE A 551 -10.49 27.09 -15.68
CA ILE A 551 -10.39 28.27 -14.83
C ILE A 551 -11.54 29.24 -15.08
N GLU A 552 -12.00 29.38 -16.33
CA GLU A 552 -13.16 30.19 -16.70
C GLU A 552 -14.43 29.62 -16.09
N GLU A 553 -14.71 28.33 -16.27
CA GLU A 553 -15.87 27.65 -15.69
C GLU A 553 -15.90 27.71 -14.16
N ASN A 554 -14.74 27.62 -13.51
CA ASN A 554 -14.62 27.75 -12.06
C ASN A 554 -15.12 29.11 -11.53
N LYS A 555 -15.12 30.18 -12.34
CA LYS A 555 -15.63 31.50 -11.90
C LYS A 555 -17.14 31.51 -11.70
N GLU A 556 -17.84 30.69 -12.50
CA GLU A 556 -19.29 30.56 -12.46
C GLU A 556 -19.78 29.56 -11.39
N LYS A 557 -18.87 28.77 -10.80
CA LYS A 557 -19.19 27.73 -9.81
C LYS A 557 -19.09 28.26 -8.37
N SER A 558 -19.89 27.68 -7.48
CA SER A 558 -19.75 27.88 -6.05
C SER A 558 -18.35 27.47 -5.57
N GLU A 559 -17.90 27.95 -4.44
CA GLU A 559 -16.56 27.63 -3.92
C GLU A 559 -16.38 26.11 -3.73
N GLN A 560 -17.44 25.42 -3.33
CA GLN A 560 -17.45 23.97 -3.12
C GLN A 560 -17.40 23.16 -4.43
N ASP A 561 -17.90 23.72 -5.53
CA ASP A 561 -17.96 23.05 -6.84
C ASP A 561 -16.75 23.36 -7.72
N ARG A 562 -15.88 24.28 -7.32
CA ARG A 562 -14.65 24.62 -8.05
C ARG A 562 -13.67 23.45 -8.05
N LEU A 563 -13.05 23.19 -9.20
CA LEU A 563 -11.99 22.19 -9.35
C LEU A 563 -10.62 22.83 -9.10
N LYS A 564 -9.85 22.22 -8.21
CA LYS A 564 -8.43 22.55 -8.01
C LYS A 564 -7.62 21.86 -9.10
N VAL A 565 -7.25 22.60 -10.14
CA VAL A 565 -6.58 22.07 -11.32
C VAL A 565 -5.13 22.55 -11.42
N ALA A 566 -4.23 21.63 -11.80
CA ALA A 566 -2.84 21.93 -12.12
C ALA A 566 -2.47 21.34 -13.47
N ILE A 567 -1.32 21.78 -14.00
CA ILE A 567 -0.80 21.29 -15.27
C ILE A 567 0.66 20.87 -15.07
N SER A 568 1.05 19.73 -15.67
CA SER A 568 2.41 19.23 -15.62
C SER A 568 2.95 18.97 -17.02
N PHE A 569 4.03 19.65 -17.38
CA PHE A 569 4.79 19.39 -18.60
C PHE A 569 6.27 19.75 -18.42
N SER A 570 7.11 19.18 -19.28
CA SER A 570 8.56 19.36 -19.20
C SER A 570 8.97 20.76 -19.64
N VAL A 571 10.02 21.31 -19.00
CA VAL A 571 10.69 22.52 -19.50
C VAL A 571 11.30 22.21 -20.86
N ASP A 572 10.98 23.05 -21.86
CA ASP A 572 11.62 22.94 -23.17
C ASP A 572 13.01 23.57 -23.10
N THR A 573 14.04 22.78 -23.27
CA THR A 573 15.45 23.18 -23.34
C THR A 573 15.97 23.34 -24.76
N SER A 574 15.10 23.12 -25.75
CA SER A 574 15.47 23.30 -27.16
C SER A 574 15.59 24.81 -27.51
N ASN A 575 16.52 25.20 -28.41
CA ASN A 575 16.62 26.56 -28.91
C ASN A 575 15.58 26.86 -30.02
N SER A 576 14.33 26.42 -29.82
CA SER A 576 13.24 26.60 -30.78
C SER A 576 12.41 27.85 -30.48
N THR A 577 11.76 28.40 -31.51
CA THR A 577 10.84 29.55 -31.38
C THR A 577 9.64 29.24 -30.44
N THR A 578 9.37 27.95 -30.21
CA THR A 578 8.31 27.49 -29.30
C THR A 578 8.73 27.48 -27.82
N GLN A 579 10.03 27.45 -27.52
CA GLN A 579 10.57 27.41 -26.16
C GLN A 579 10.06 28.56 -25.28
N SER A 580 10.10 29.78 -25.80
CA SER A 580 9.66 30.97 -25.05
C SER A 580 8.18 30.88 -24.67
N LYS A 581 7.33 30.40 -25.60
CA LYS A 581 5.89 30.26 -25.38
C LYS A 581 5.59 29.13 -24.38
N THR A 582 6.26 27.98 -24.52
CA THR A 582 6.12 26.84 -23.61
C THR A 582 6.53 27.22 -22.18
N ASN A 583 7.67 27.87 -22.01
CA ASN A 583 8.15 28.28 -20.71
C ASN A 583 7.29 29.39 -20.09
N SER A 584 6.75 30.33 -20.90
CA SER A 584 5.78 31.33 -20.43
C SER A 584 4.48 30.69 -19.95
N ASN A 585 3.98 29.67 -20.63
CA ASN A 585 2.79 28.91 -20.24
C ASN A 585 3.01 28.15 -18.92
N LEU A 586 4.17 27.50 -18.76
CA LEU A 586 4.52 26.83 -17.51
C LEU A 586 4.63 27.82 -16.35
N HIS A 587 5.26 28.97 -16.59
CA HIS A 587 5.36 30.01 -15.57
C HIS A 587 3.98 30.50 -15.11
N ARG A 588 3.05 30.74 -16.03
CA ARG A 588 1.66 31.12 -15.72
C ARG A 588 0.92 30.06 -14.91
N ALA A 589 1.09 28.80 -15.27
CA ALA A 589 0.51 27.67 -14.54
C ALA A 589 1.06 27.56 -13.12
N ILE A 590 2.39 27.69 -12.95
CA ILE A 590 3.04 27.71 -11.63
C ILE A 590 2.57 28.89 -10.78
N GLN A 591 2.40 30.08 -11.36
CA GLN A 591 1.86 31.24 -10.64
C GLN A 591 0.42 31.00 -10.14
N HIS A 592 -0.43 30.38 -10.97
CA HIS A 592 -1.78 30.00 -10.56
C HIS A 592 -1.75 28.99 -9.40
N TYR A 593 -0.89 27.97 -9.50
CA TYR A 593 -0.69 26.98 -8.46
C TYR A 593 -0.21 27.60 -7.14
N ASN A 594 0.78 28.50 -7.22
CA ASN A 594 1.29 29.22 -6.04
C ASN A 594 0.19 30.02 -5.32
N LYS A 595 -0.69 30.64 -6.10
CA LYS A 595 -1.83 31.37 -5.54
C LYS A 595 -2.85 30.44 -4.87
N MET A 596 -3.08 29.26 -5.46
CA MET A 596 -4.03 28.27 -4.98
C MET A 596 -3.60 27.63 -3.65
N PHE A 597 -2.31 27.33 -3.51
CA PHE A 597 -1.75 26.57 -2.39
C PHE A 597 -0.80 27.37 -1.50
N ASN A 598 -0.70 28.70 -1.71
CA ASN A 598 0.22 29.58 -0.99
C ASN A 598 1.69 29.10 -1.02
N THR A 599 2.15 28.65 -2.19
CA THR A 599 3.52 28.20 -2.45
C THR A 599 4.32 29.26 -3.20
N VAL A 600 5.64 29.03 -3.39
CA VAL A 600 6.56 30.01 -4.01
C VAL A 600 7.44 29.37 -5.08
N PHE A 601 6.92 28.44 -5.86
CA PHE A 601 7.66 27.82 -6.95
C PHE A 601 7.88 28.78 -8.12
N ASP A 602 8.97 28.57 -8.85
CA ASP A 602 9.34 29.32 -10.04
C ASP A 602 9.95 28.40 -11.11
N MET A 603 10.44 28.98 -12.20
CA MET A 603 11.04 28.18 -13.30
C MET A 603 12.36 27.51 -12.94
N THR A 604 13.00 27.86 -11.83
CA THR A 604 14.22 27.20 -11.32
C THR A 604 13.88 26.02 -10.41
N SER A 605 12.68 25.99 -9.87
CA SER A 605 12.17 24.99 -8.91
C SER A 605 11.12 24.04 -9.52
N VAL A 606 11.08 23.89 -10.86
CA VAL A 606 10.09 23.03 -11.55
C VAL A 606 10.08 21.59 -11.04
N LYS A 607 11.22 21.05 -10.64
CA LYS A 607 11.30 19.72 -10.03
C LYS A 607 10.54 19.69 -8.71
N ALA A 608 10.76 20.63 -7.81
CA ALA A 608 10.07 20.72 -6.53
C ALA A 608 8.56 20.98 -6.72
N TYR A 609 8.18 21.80 -7.72
CA TYR A 609 6.78 21.95 -8.11
C TYR A 609 6.13 20.62 -8.51
N THR A 610 6.81 19.82 -9.35
CA THR A 610 6.28 18.51 -9.78
C THR A 610 6.18 17.53 -8.61
N GLU A 611 7.15 17.55 -7.69
CA GLU A 611 7.11 16.72 -6.49
C GLU A 611 5.97 17.12 -5.54
N ASP A 612 5.72 18.41 -5.38
CA ASP A 612 4.58 18.91 -4.58
C ASP A 612 3.23 18.57 -5.22
N LEU A 613 3.14 18.73 -6.55
CA LEU A 613 1.96 18.34 -7.33
C LEU A 613 1.63 16.85 -7.14
N VAL A 614 2.65 15.98 -7.17
CA VAL A 614 2.49 14.54 -6.94
C VAL A 614 2.03 14.26 -5.50
N ARG A 615 2.55 14.95 -4.50
CA ARG A 615 2.10 14.80 -3.10
C ARG A 615 0.63 15.19 -2.92
N ARG A 616 0.19 16.30 -3.55
CA ARG A 616 -1.21 16.74 -3.51
C ARG A 616 -2.15 15.81 -4.26
N LEU A 617 -1.68 15.22 -5.35
CA LEU A 617 -2.43 14.22 -6.11
C LEU A 617 -2.56 12.89 -5.31
N ASN A 618 -1.54 12.53 -4.54
CA ASN A 618 -1.55 11.34 -3.65
C ASN A 618 -2.14 11.64 -2.26
N LYS A 619 -2.73 12.80 -2.06
CA LYS A 619 -3.31 13.25 -0.78
C LYS A 619 -2.36 13.11 0.42
N THR A 620 -1.06 13.32 0.18
CA THR A 620 0.01 13.23 1.18
C THR A 620 0.67 14.57 1.49
N SER A 621 0.04 15.69 1.09
CA SER A 621 0.56 17.03 1.41
C SER A 621 0.28 17.37 2.88
N ASP A 622 1.27 18.00 3.51
CA ASP A 622 1.26 18.29 4.94
C ASP A 622 0.21 19.36 5.35
N ASP A 623 -0.25 20.17 4.38
CA ASP A 623 -1.24 21.24 4.60
C ASP A 623 -2.70 20.78 4.42
N GLY A 624 -2.91 19.47 4.15
CA GLY A 624 -4.24 18.91 3.93
C GLY A 624 -4.97 19.44 2.68
N GLN A 625 -4.29 20.20 1.81
CA GLN A 625 -4.87 20.71 0.59
C GLN A 625 -4.47 19.86 -0.62
N TYR A 626 -5.45 19.38 -1.38
CA TYR A 626 -5.27 18.42 -2.44
C TYR A 626 -5.70 18.95 -3.80
N LEU A 627 -5.22 18.29 -4.86
CA LEU A 627 -5.61 18.55 -6.24
C LEU A 627 -6.80 17.65 -6.62
N ASP A 628 -7.72 18.21 -7.39
CA ASP A 628 -8.80 17.47 -8.02
C ASP A 628 -8.35 16.88 -9.36
N LEU A 629 -7.74 17.70 -10.23
CA LEU A 629 -7.41 17.32 -11.59
C LEU A 629 -6.02 17.80 -11.99
N VAL A 630 -5.27 16.95 -12.67
CA VAL A 630 -3.98 17.32 -13.28
C VAL A 630 -4.01 17.09 -14.78
N ILE A 631 -3.73 18.14 -15.54
CA ILE A 631 -3.60 18.07 -16.99
C ILE A 631 -2.15 17.73 -17.35
N VAL A 632 -1.96 16.69 -18.17
CA VAL A 632 -0.65 16.20 -18.57
C VAL A 632 -0.59 15.96 -20.07
N VAL A 633 0.60 16.01 -20.65
CA VAL A 633 0.84 15.52 -22.00
C VAL A 633 1.31 14.06 -21.95
N ASP A 634 2.54 13.82 -21.50
CA ASP A 634 3.09 12.46 -21.35
C ASP A 634 3.61 12.19 -19.92
N GLN A 635 3.81 13.22 -19.12
CA GLN A 635 4.26 13.08 -17.74
C GLN A 635 3.17 12.39 -16.90
N LEU A 636 3.57 11.65 -15.89
CA LEU A 636 2.72 10.90 -14.96
C LEU A 636 1.91 9.75 -15.58
N LEU A 637 1.85 9.61 -16.91
CA LEU A 637 1.22 8.43 -17.54
C LEU A 637 2.06 7.15 -17.35
N THR A 638 3.34 7.30 -17.06
CA THR A 638 4.24 6.17 -16.78
C THR A 638 5.10 6.46 -15.55
N GLY A 639 5.38 5.44 -14.75
CA GLY A 639 6.28 5.56 -13.60
C GLY A 639 5.69 6.28 -12.37
N PHE A 640 4.39 6.56 -12.36
CA PHE A 640 3.69 7.24 -11.27
C PHE A 640 2.71 6.27 -10.60
N ASP A 641 2.66 6.26 -9.28
CA ASP A 641 1.75 5.44 -8.47
C ASP A 641 0.88 6.35 -7.60
N ALA A 642 -0.44 6.25 -7.77
CA ALA A 642 -1.43 7.03 -7.03
C ALA A 642 -2.69 6.19 -6.82
N PRO A 643 -2.86 5.58 -5.66
CA PRO A 643 -4.08 4.84 -5.31
C PRO A 643 -5.34 5.71 -5.35
N GLU A 644 -5.21 7.00 -5.05
CA GLU A 644 -6.28 7.99 -5.02
C GLU A 644 -6.69 8.46 -6.42
N LEU A 645 -5.94 8.13 -7.46
CA LEU A 645 -6.29 8.45 -8.85
C LEU A 645 -7.37 7.48 -9.36
N ASN A 646 -8.58 7.96 -9.53
CA ASN A 646 -9.71 7.16 -10.01
C ASN A 646 -10.00 7.33 -11.51
N THR A 647 -9.86 8.53 -12.04
CA THR A 647 -10.33 8.86 -13.40
C THR A 647 -9.20 9.32 -14.29
N LEU A 648 -9.12 8.75 -15.49
CA LEU A 648 -8.27 9.21 -16.58
C LEU A 648 -9.15 9.77 -17.70
N TYR A 649 -9.04 11.06 -17.95
CA TYR A 649 -9.64 11.73 -19.11
C TYR A 649 -8.65 11.71 -20.26
N VAL A 650 -9.11 11.34 -21.45
CA VAL A 650 -8.26 11.08 -22.61
C VAL A 650 -8.75 11.86 -23.82
N ASP A 651 -8.06 12.95 -24.20
CA ASP A 651 -8.23 13.67 -25.46
C ASP A 651 -7.07 13.40 -26.41
N ARG A 652 -6.81 12.11 -26.65
CA ARG A 652 -5.77 11.64 -27.59
C ARG A 652 -6.00 10.18 -27.94
N THR A 653 -5.37 9.70 -29.02
CA THR A 653 -5.32 8.28 -29.31
C THR A 653 -4.17 7.63 -28.55
N LEU A 654 -4.48 6.58 -27.82
CA LEU A 654 -3.51 5.72 -27.12
C LEU A 654 -3.55 4.33 -27.75
N LYS A 655 -2.38 3.70 -27.95
CA LYS A 655 -2.27 2.40 -28.62
C LYS A 655 -1.43 1.41 -27.81
N GLY A 656 -1.77 0.13 -27.91
CA GLY A 656 -1.00 -1.00 -27.41
C GLY A 656 -0.52 -0.83 -25.96
N GLY A 657 0.78 -0.98 -25.73
CA GLY A 657 1.38 -0.89 -24.40
C GLY A 657 1.21 0.48 -23.73
N ASN A 658 1.21 1.58 -24.49
CA ASN A 658 1.02 2.93 -23.95
C ASN A 658 -0.41 3.12 -23.41
N LEU A 659 -1.42 2.53 -24.09
CA LEU A 659 -2.79 2.51 -23.62
C LEU A 659 -2.88 1.77 -22.28
N ILE A 660 -2.36 0.55 -22.19
CA ILE A 660 -2.36 -0.26 -20.96
C ILE A 660 -1.66 0.48 -19.82
N GLN A 661 -0.54 1.14 -20.08
CA GLN A 661 0.19 1.91 -19.05
C GLN A 661 -0.58 3.12 -18.55
N ALA A 662 -1.25 3.86 -19.44
CA ALA A 662 -2.04 5.02 -19.09
C ALA A 662 -3.30 4.62 -18.29
N TYR A 663 -4.07 3.65 -18.79
CA TYR A 663 -5.26 3.14 -18.11
C TYR A 663 -4.92 2.58 -16.73
N SER A 664 -3.81 1.84 -16.63
CA SER A 664 -3.34 1.27 -15.36
C SER A 664 -2.92 2.32 -14.32
N ARG A 665 -3.00 3.61 -14.57
CA ARG A 665 -2.86 4.64 -13.51
C ARG A 665 -4.08 4.66 -12.61
N THR A 666 -5.27 4.39 -13.15
CA THR A 666 -6.53 4.44 -12.40
C THR A 666 -6.87 3.16 -11.64
N ASN A 667 -6.25 2.03 -11.97
CA ASN A 667 -6.65 0.72 -11.46
C ASN A 667 -5.95 0.28 -10.16
N ARG A 668 -5.35 1.21 -9.41
CA ARG A 668 -4.78 0.92 -8.10
C ARG A 668 -5.87 0.73 -7.06
N ILE A 669 -5.69 -0.28 -6.22
CA ILE A 669 -6.59 -0.51 -5.10
C ILE A 669 -6.32 0.55 -4.03
N HIS A 670 -7.37 1.19 -3.57
CA HIS A 670 -7.40 2.03 -2.39
C HIS A 670 -8.44 1.49 -1.41
N ASP A 671 -9.71 1.68 -1.72
CA ASP A 671 -10.85 1.13 -1.04
C ASP A 671 -11.78 0.54 -2.12
N ARG A 672 -12.00 -0.77 -2.10
CA ARG A 672 -12.73 -1.47 -3.16
C ARG A 672 -14.22 -1.16 -3.20
N GLU A 673 -14.78 -0.78 -2.07
CA GLU A 673 -16.17 -0.39 -1.99
C GLU A 673 -16.36 1.01 -2.57
N ALA A 674 -15.50 1.95 -2.20
CA ALA A 674 -15.56 3.33 -2.69
C ALA A 674 -14.96 3.51 -4.11
N LYS A 675 -14.01 2.65 -4.51
CA LYS A 675 -13.34 2.65 -5.82
C LYS A 675 -13.42 1.25 -6.44
N PRO A 676 -14.55 0.88 -7.04
CA PRO A 676 -14.77 -0.47 -7.58
C PRO A 676 -13.99 -0.73 -8.87
N TRP A 677 -13.61 0.31 -9.61
CA TRP A 677 -12.84 0.27 -10.87
C TRP A 677 -12.01 1.53 -11.09
N GLY A 678 -11.14 1.50 -12.09
CA GLY A 678 -10.53 2.71 -12.66
C GLY A 678 -11.39 3.24 -13.81
N SER A 679 -11.77 4.51 -13.76
CA SER A 679 -12.59 5.14 -14.81
C SER A 679 -11.70 5.73 -15.91
N VAL A 680 -12.08 5.52 -17.18
CA VAL A 680 -11.40 6.09 -18.34
C VAL A 680 -12.42 6.69 -19.29
N ILE A 681 -12.25 7.97 -19.61
CA ILE A 681 -13.19 8.70 -20.46
C ILE A 681 -12.47 9.18 -21.71
N ASN A 682 -12.84 8.67 -22.87
CA ASN A 682 -12.25 9.02 -24.16
C ASN A 682 -13.12 10.03 -24.90
N TYR A 683 -12.52 11.14 -25.35
CA TYR A 683 -13.21 12.24 -26.02
C TYR A 683 -12.87 12.39 -27.50
N ARG A 684 -12.01 11.52 -28.03
CA ARG A 684 -11.51 11.62 -29.40
C ARG A 684 -11.64 10.28 -30.08
N TRP A 685 -12.15 10.27 -31.32
CA TRP A 685 -12.29 9.06 -32.11
C TRP A 685 -12.91 7.88 -31.35
N PRO A 686 -14.19 7.95 -30.90
CA PRO A 686 -14.77 6.96 -29.99
C PRO A 686 -14.59 5.52 -30.47
N LYS A 687 -14.99 5.22 -31.71
CA LYS A 687 -14.92 3.86 -32.28
C LYS A 687 -13.48 3.38 -32.46
N GLN A 688 -12.59 4.27 -32.90
CA GLN A 688 -11.18 3.92 -33.06
C GLN A 688 -10.51 3.67 -31.72
N ASN A 689 -10.73 4.50 -30.70
CA ASN A 689 -10.16 4.27 -29.39
C ASN A 689 -10.75 3.03 -28.72
N GLU A 690 -12.01 2.67 -28.97
CA GLU A 690 -12.61 1.41 -28.54
C GLU A 690 -11.91 0.21 -29.20
N TYR A 691 -11.68 0.27 -30.50
CA TYR A 691 -10.93 -0.75 -31.23
C TYR A 691 -9.50 -0.91 -30.71
N GLU A 692 -8.75 0.19 -30.54
CA GLU A 692 -7.39 0.17 -29.98
C GLU A 692 -7.36 -0.38 -28.54
N MET A 693 -8.38 -0.08 -27.75
CA MET A 693 -8.55 -0.62 -26.40
C MET A 693 -8.74 -2.14 -26.45
N ASN A 694 -9.68 -2.62 -27.25
CA ASN A 694 -9.96 -4.05 -27.37
C ASN A 694 -8.72 -4.83 -27.83
N GLN A 695 -8.01 -4.33 -28.85
CA GLN A 695 -6.74 -4.89 -29.28
C GLN A 695 -5.69 -4.93 -28.17
N ALA A 696 -5.49 -3.83 -27.47
CA ALA A 696 -4.51 -3.76 -26.40
C ALA A 696 -4.83 -4.75 -25.27
N PHE A 697 -6.10 -4.82 -24.84
CA PHE A 697 -6.50 -5.80 -23.82
C PHE A 697 -6.41 -7.25 -24.34
N ALA A 698 -6.75 -7.50 -25.61
CA ALA A 698 -6.60 -8.83 -26.19
C ALA A 698 -5.16 -9.32 -26.07
N VAL A 699 -4.21 -8.49 -26.47
CA VAL A 699 -2.77 -8.83 -26.43
C VAL A 699 -2.26 -8.94 -24.99
N TYR A 700 -2.48 -7.92 -24.13
CA TYR A 700 -1.83 -7.84 -22.83
C TYR A 700 -2.53 -8.58 -21.69
N SER A 701 -3.67 -9.20 -21.96
CA SER A 701 -4.38 -10.05 -20.99
C SER A 701 -4.05 -11.53 -21.12
N ASN A 702 -3.46 -11.96 -22.21
CA ASN A 702 -3.26 -13.36 -22.52
C ASN A 702 -1.78 -13.74 -22.62
N ARG A 703 -1.33 -14.70 -21.81
CA ARG A 703 0.05 -15.25 -21.87
C ARG A 703 0.39 -15.80 -23.26
N ALA A 704 -0.60 -16.39 -23.95
CA ALA A 704 -0.44 -16.95 -25.29
C ALA A 704 0.05 -15.93 -26.33
N SER A 705 -0.15 -14.65 -26.12
CA SER A 705 0.37 -13.57 -26.97
C SER A 705 1.90 -13.55 -27.09
N ALA A 706 2.61 -14.17 -26.14
CA ALA A 706 4.07 -14.25 -26.16
C ALA A 706 4.61 -15.31 -27.16
N ASP A 707 3.83 -16.36 -27.44
CA ASP A 707 4.29 -17.53 -28.17
C ASP A 707 3.56 -17.75 -29.52
N TYR A 708 2.34 -17.20 -29.66
CA TYR A 708 1.48 -17.47 -30.82
C TYR A 708 0.97 -16.18 -31.43
N GLN A 709 0.90 -16.13 -32.75
CA GLN A 709 0.15 -15.10 -33.49
C GLN A 709 -1.35 -15.52 -33.50
N LEU A 710 -2.02 -15.33 -32.40
CA LEU A 710 -3.48 -15.49 -32.39
C LEU A 710 -4.13 -14.34 -33.15
N SER A 711 -5.24 -14.63 -33.85
CA SER A 711 -6.08 -13.59 -34.44
C SER A 711 -6.71 -12.73 -33.33
N LEU A 712 -7.08 -11.50 -33.66
CA LEU A 712 -7.78 -10.61 -32.74
C LEU A 712 -9.06 -11.22 -32.19
N GLU A 713 -9.86 -11.86 -33.04
CA GLU A 713 -11.10 -12.51 -32.65
C GLU A 713 -10.86 -13.62 -31.62
N GLU A 714 -9.82 -14.42 -31.79
CA GLU A 714 -9.44 -15.47 -30.82
C GLU A 714 -8.99 -14.86 -29.48
N LEU A 715 -8.25 -13.74 -29.49
CA LEU A 715 -7.81 -13.05 -28.29
C LEU A 715 -8.97 -12.32 -27.58
N GLU A 716 -9.90 -11.75 -28.30
CA GLU A 716 -11.12 -11.12 -27.77
C GLU A 716 -12.03 -12.17 -27.10
N ASP A 717 -12.22 -13.33 -27.74
CA ASP A 717 -12.99 -14.41 -27.17
C ASP A 717 -12.41 -14.93 -25.84
N LEU A 718 -11.07 -14.93 -25.69
CA LEU A 718 -10.39 -15.30 -24.45
C LEU A 718 -10.63 -14.28 -23.32
N ASN A 719 -11.07 -13.06 -23.63
CA ASN A 719 -11.30 -12.00 -22.64
C ASN A 719 -12.78 -11.83 -22.27
N LYS A 720 -13.69 -12.52 -22.92
CA LYS A 720 -15.11 -12.51 -22.53
C LYS A 720 -15.22 -12.91 -21.05
N ASP A 721 -16.02 -12.19 -20.30
CA ASP A 721 -16.25 -12.39 -18.86
C ASP A 721 -15.00 -12.35 -17.96
N SER A 722 -13.95 -11.72 -18.42
CA SER A 722 -12.69 -11.64 -17.68
C SER A 722 -12.69 -10.64 -16.53
N GLY A 723 -13.70 -9.76 -16.44
CA GLY A 723 -13.77 -8.67 -15.47
C GLY A 723 -12.78 -7.52 -15.73
N ILE A 724 -12.12 -7.49 -16.91
CA ILE A 724 -11.20 -6.40 -17.29
C ILE A 724 -11.98 -5.12 -17.49
N ILE A 725 -13.09 -5.20 -18.23
CA ILE A 725 -14.03 -4.09 -18.41
C ILE A 725 -15.23 -4.32 -17.49
N SER A 726 -15.74 -3.24 -16.90
CA SER A 726 -16.93 -3.26 -16.08
C SER A 726 -18.15 -3.79 -16.86
N LYS A 727 -19.07 -4.39 -16.14
CA LYS A 727 -20.34 -4.84 -16.72
C LYS A 727 -21.12 -3.67 -17.30
N PRO A 728 -21.98 -3.89 -18.32
CA PRO A 728 -22.89 -2.86 -18.80
C PRO A 728 -23.85 -2.38 -17.71
N PHE A 729 -24.32 -1.14 -17.82
CA PHE A 729 -25.24 -0.51 -16.88
C PHE A 729 -26.46 -1.38 -16.53
N ASN A 730 -27.17 -1.92 -17.52
CA ASN A 730 -28.36 -2.75 -17.29
C ASN A 730 -28.08 -4.06 -16.55
N GLU A 731 -26.92 -4.64 -16.75
CA GLU A 731 -26.53 -5.86 -16.04
C GLU A 731 -26.31 -5.57 -14.54
N VAL A 732 -25.58 -4.50 -14.23
CA VAL A 732 -25.36 -4.06 -12.84
C VAL A 732 -26.68 -3.63 -12.19
N LYS A 733 -27.57 -2.96 -12.94
CA LYS A 733 -28.91 -2.60 -12.48
C LYS A 733 -29.71 -3.84 -12.08
N GLN A 734 -29.75 -4.86 -12.94
CA GLN A 734 -30.49 -6.10 -12.68
C GLN A 734 -29.92 -6.84 -11.46
N GLU A 735 -28.59 -6.91 -11.32
CA GLU A 735 -27.95 -7.52 -10.16
C GLU A 735 -28.30 -6.78 -8.87
N LEU A 736 -28.26 -5.44 -8.90
CA LEU A 736 -28.62 -4.61 -7.76
C LEU A 736 -30.10 -4.80 -7.37
N GLN A 737 -31.01 -4.82 -8.33
CA GLN A 737 -32.41 -5.08 -8.07
C GLN A 737 -32.67 -6.49 -7.50
N GLN A 738 -31.91 -7.50 -7.92
CA GLN A 738 -31.99 -8.86 -7.36
C GLN A 738 -31.50 -8.88 -5.89
N ILE A 739 -30.42 -8.19 -5.58
CA ILE A 739 -29.90 -8.10 -4.20
C ILE A 739 -30.88 -7.34 -3.31
N ILE A 740 -31.46 -6.24 -3.78
CA ILE A 740 -32.47 -5.48 -3.03
C ILE A 740 -33.70 -6.35 -2.75
N SER A 741 -34.21 -7.08 -3.76
CA SER A 741 -35.34 -7.99 -3.60
C SER A 741 -35.03 -9.11 -2.59
N LYS A 742 -33.83 -9.65 -2.61
CA LYS A 742 -33.40 -10.69 -1.68
C LYS A 742 -33.25 -10.15 -0.23
N LEU A 743 -32.75 -8.94 -0.09
CA LEU A 743 -32.69 -8.26 1.21
C LEU A 743 -34.09 -7.98 1.74
N ALA A 744 -35.03 -7.53 0.89
CA ALA A 744 -36.41 -7.33 1.28
C ALA A 744 -37.06 -8.63 1.79
N GLU A 745 -36.87 -9.75 1.07
CA GLU A 745 -37.39 -11.07 1.48
C GLU A 745 -36.81 -11.52 2.84
N LEU A 746 -35.51 -11.34 3.05
CA LEU A 746 -34.80 -11.76 4.27
C LEU A 746 -35.16 -10.90 5.49
N THR A 747 -35.59 -9.65 5.28
CA THR A 747 -35.85 -8.66 6.33
C THR A 747 -37.32 -8.27 6.48
N ASP A 748 -38.23 -9.05 5.92
CA ASP A 748 -39.68 -8.75 5.89
C ASP A 748 -39.97 -7.33 5.39
N GLU A 749 -39.59 -7.04 4.14
CA GLU A 749 -39.70 -5.73 3.50
C GLU A 749 -38.97 -4.60 4.27
N PHE A 750 -37.80 -4.90 4.78
CA PHE A 750 -36.94 -3.99 5.57
C PHE A 750 -37.48 -3.61 6.95
N VAL A 751 -38.44 -4.38 7.48
CA VAL A 751 -39.08 -4.11 8.78
C VAL A 751 -38.27 -4.67 9.95
N MET A 752 -37.60 -5.81 9.78
CA MET A 752 -36.94 -6.50 10.90
C MET A 752 -35.70 -7.30 10.48
N THR A 753 -34.77 -7.43 11.42
CA THR A 753 -33.63 -8.31 11.26
C THR A 753 -34.06 -9.76 11.50
N PRO A 754 -33.66 -10.72 10.65
CA PRO A 754 -34.06 -12.10 10.81
C PRO A 754 -33.51 -12.70 12.12
N PRO A 755 -34.30 -13.57 12.81
CA PRO A 755 -33.90 -14.12 14.11
C PRO A 755 -32.84 -15.22 14.00
N SER A 756 -32.68 -15.84 12.84
CA SER A 756 -31.75 -16.95 12.61
C SER A 756 -30.34 -16.44 12.31
N GLU A 757 -29.34 -16.93 13.04
CA GLU A 757 -27.92 -16.59 12.77
C GLU A 757 -27.53 -16.81 11.30
N ARG A 758 -27.96 -17.90 10.68
CA ARG A 758 -27.68 -18.20 9.28
C ARG A 758 -28.27 -17.14 8.34
N GLN A 759 -29.52 -16.69 8.58
CA GLN A 759 -30.14 -15.65 7.78
C GLN A 759 -29.48 -14.29 8.04
N GLN A 760 -29.04 -14.00 9.25
CA GLN A 760 -28.26 -12.79 9.57
C GLN A 760 -26.92 -12.77 8.80
N ASP A 761 -26.23 -13.90 8.70
CA ASP A 761 -25.04 -14.02 7.89
C ASP A 761 -25.32 -13.83 6.39
N GLU A 762 -26.46 -14.34 5.92
CA GLU A 762 -26.91 -14.13 4.54
C GLU A 762 -27.28 -12.66 4.28
N VAL A 763 -27.93 -11.97 5.21
CA VAL A 763 -28.16 -10.51 5.13
C VAL A 763 -26.82 -9.77 5.11
N PHE A 764 -25.88 -10.12 5.96
CA PHE A 764 -24.56 -9.49 6.02
C PHE A 764 -23.82 -9.56 4.67
N GLU A 765 -23.77 -10.74 4.03
CA GLU A 765 -23.11 -10.89 2.74
C GLU A 765 -23.88 -10.15 1.62
N ASN A 766 -25.21 -10.13 1.65
CA ASN A 766 -26.00 -9.36 0.68
C ASN A 766 -25.87 -7.85 0.89
N LEU A 767 -25.68 -7.35 2.12
CA LEU A 767 -25.38 -5.94 2.40
C LEU A 767 -24.01 -5.53 1.82
N ARG A 768 -23.01 -6.39 1.92
CA ARG A 768 -21.71 -6.13 1.29
C ARG A 768 -21.81 -6.09 -0.23
N GLU A 769 -22.60 -7.00 -0.82
CA GLU A 769 -22.80 -7.01 -2.26
C GLU A 769 -23.64 -5.79 -2.71
N TYR A 770 -24.64 -5.39 -1.92
CA TYR A 770 -25.36 -4.13 -2.11
C TYR A 770 -24.42 -2.94 -2.16
N ASN A 771 -23.52 -2.79 -1.18
CA ASN A 771 -22.51 -1.71 -1.16
C ASN A 771 -21.68 -1.68 -2.43
N ARG A 772 -21.17 -2.84 -2.84
CA ARG A 772 -20.35 -2.96 -4.05
C ARG A 772 -21.12 -2.51 -5.30
N LEU A 773 -22.35 -2.99 -5.45
CA LEU A 773 -23.18 -2.68 -6.62
C LEU A 773 -23.67 -1.23 -6.61
N VAL A 774 -24.05 -0.68 -5.47
CA VAL A 774 -24.44 0.74 -5.36
C VAL A 774 -23.25 1.65 -5.69
N SER A 775 -22.05 1.36 -5.16
CA SER A 775 -20.86 2.12 -5.49
C SER A 775 -20.52 2.09 -6.97
N GLN A 776 -20.68 0.95 -7.62
CA GLN A 776 -20.53 0.84 -9.07
C GLN A 776 -21.61 1.66 -9.79
N PHE A 777 -22.85 1.48 -9.40
CA PHE A 777 -24.00 2.08 -10.06
C PHE A 777 -24.01 3.61 -9.97
N LYS A 778 -23.58 4.17 -8.83
CA LYS A 778 -23.40 5.62 -8.63
C LYS A 778 -22.35 6.26 -9.55
N GLN A 779 -21.42 5.50 -10.09
CA GLN A 779 -20.32 6.01 -10.91
C GLN A 779 -20.62 5.99 -12.42
N TYR A 780 -21.70 5.35 -12.87
CA TYR A 780 -22.15 5.49 -14.25
C TYR A 780 -22.65 6.91 -14.51
N SER A 781 -22.25 7.50 -15.64
CA SER A 781 -22.68 8.85 -16.04
C SER A 781 -23.99 8.86 -16.80
N GLU A 782 -24.31 7.78 -17.51
CA GLU A 782 -25.49 7.64 -18.35
C GLU A 782 -25.97 6.19 -18.44
N ASP A 783 -27.24 6.03 -18.78
CA ASP A 783 -27.86 4.73 -19.10
C ASP A 783 -27.54 4.30 -20.54
N GLU A 784 -28.06 3.16 -20.98
CA GLU A 784 -27.86 2.64 -22.34
C GLU A 784 -28.50 3.51 -23.45
N ASN A 785 -29.45 4.36 -23.09
CA ASN A 785 -30.07 5.31 -23.99
C ASN A 785 -29.41 6.69 -23.95
N LYS A 786 -28.22 6.79 -23.32
CA LYS A 786 -27.49 8.04 -23.11
C LYS A 786 -28.24 9.07 -22.24
N ASN A 787 -29.20 8.62 -21.41
CA ASN A 787 -29.83 9.52 -20.45
C ASN A 787 -28.91 9.70 -19.23
N PRO A 788 -28.77 10.92 -18.75
CA PRO A 788 -27.93 11.17 -17.55
C PRO A 788 -28.47 10.41 -16.33
N VAL A 789 -27.59 9.74 -15.61
CA VAL A 789 -27.89 9.06 -14.34
C VAL A 789 -27.07 9.74 -13.24
N SER A 790 -27.71 10.18 -12.17
CA SER A 790 -26.99 10.78 -11.03
C SER A 790 -27.73 10.54 -9.73
N ALA A 791 -27.07 9.88 -8.80
CA ALA A 791 -27.52 9.75 -7.43
C ALA A 791 -27.41 11.08 -6.66
N TYR A 792 -26.52 11.96 -7.09
CA TYR A 792 -26.23 13.24 -6.43
C TYR A 792 -27.19 14.35 -6.85
N ASP A 793 -27.57 14.41 -8.12
CA ASP A 793 -28.37 15.49 -8.68
C ASP A 793 -29.87 15.15 -8.76
N ASN A 794 -30.19 13.85 -8.86
CA ASN A 794 -31.59 13.37 -8.93
C ASN A 794 -31.77 12.06 -8.15
N PRO A 795 -31.64 12.07 -6.82
CA PRO A 795 -31.74 10.87 -5.99
C PRO A 795 -33.11 10.18 -6.10
N GLU A 796 -34.20 10.91 -6.26
CA GLU A 796 -35.54 10.31 -6.38
C GLU A 796 -35.69 9.40 -7.62
N GLU A 797 -35.15 9.84 -8.76
CA GLU A 797 -35.13 9.04 -9.96
C GLU A 797 -34.18 7.85 -9.82
N PHE A 798 -33.07 8.04 -9.18
CA PHE A 798 -32.11 6.97 -8.88
C PHE A 798 -32.74 5.88 -8.02
N TYR A 799 -33.45 6.22 -6.94
CA TYR A 799 -34.18 5.26 -6.11
C TYR A 799 -35.21 4.45 -6.94
N LYS A 800 -35.99 5.12 -7.77
CA LYS A 800 -36.94 4.45 -8.66
C LYS A 800 -36.26 3.48 -9.62
N LEU A 801 -35.10 3.85 -10.13
CA LEU A 801 -34.34 3.07 -11.10
C LEU A 801 -33.85 1.74 -10.52
N ILE A 802 -33.48 1.72 -9.24
CA ILE A 802 -33.00 0.52 -8.56
C ILE A 802 -34.09 -0.26 -7.82
N GLY A 803 -35.30 0.33 -7.66
CA GLY A 803 -36.45 -0.36 -7.08
C GLY A 803 -36.52 -0.37 -5.55
N ILE A 804 -36.02 0.67 -4.89
CA ILE A 804 -36.12 0.90 -3.44
C ILE A 804 -36.59 2.33 -3.19
N THR A 805 -37.21 2.60 -2.06
CA THR A 805 -37.54 3.97 -1.64
C THR A 805 -36.43 4.52 -0.73
N GLU A 806 -36.36 5.86 -0.57
CA GLU A 806 -35.41 6.50 0.33
C GLU A 806 -35.57 6.00 1.77
N ASP A 807 -36.79 5.91 2.27
CA ASP A 807 -37.06 5.42 3.63
C ASP A 807 -36.58 3.96 3.82
N GLN A 808 -36.84 3.10 2.82
CA GLN A 808 -36.38 1.70 2.86
C GLN A 808 -34.86 1.60 2.82
N GLU A 809 -34.21 2.41 2.02
CA GLU A 809 -32.75 2.46 1.95
C GLU A 809 -32.14 2.92 3.28
N ILE A 810 -32.67 3.98 3.90
CA ILE A 810 -32.24 4.46 5.20
C ILE A 810 -32.41 3.35 6.24
N ILE A 811 -33.57 2.69 6.32
CA ILE A 811 -33.78 1.59 7.27
C ILE A 811 -32.79 0.45 7.03
N LEU A 812 -32.57 0.05 5.78
CA LEU A 812 -31.65 -1.02 5.39
C LEU A 812 -30.21 -0.70 5.80
N THR A 813 -29.76 0.50 5.47
CA THR A 813 -28.34 0.88 5.59
C THR A 813 -27.96 1.40 6.98
N THR A 814 -28.93 1.80 7.78
CA THR A 814 -28.71 2.26 9.16
C THR A 814 -29.22 1.24 10.18
N VAL A 815 -30.53 0.98 10.24
CA VAL A 815 -31.12 0.17 11.33
C VAL A 815 -30.74 -1.29 11.17
N ILE A 816 -31.03 -1.91 10.01
CA ILE A 816 -30.79 -3.35 9.80
C ILE A 816 -29.30 -3.65 9.76
N ALA A 817 -28.52 -2.85 9.04
CA ALA A 817 -27.09 -3.03 8.95
C ALA A 817 -26.41 -2.90 10.31
N ASP A 818 -26.81 -1.96 11.14
CA ASP A 818 -26.25 -1.77 12.47
C ASP A 818 -26.65 -2.89 13.45
N GLU A 819 -27.88 -3.37 13.36
CA GLU A 819 -28.31 -4.52 14.17
C GLU A 819 -27.58 -5.80 13.77
N ILE A 820 -27.39 -6.05 12.48
CA ILE A 820 -26.56 -7.16 11.96
C ILE A 820 -25.13 -7.04 12.48
N LYS A 821 -24.53 -5.85 12.45
CA LYS A 821 -23.20 -5.58 13.02
C LYS A 821 -23.13 -5.92 14.51
N ARG A 822 -24.08 -5.42 15.30
CA ARG A 822 -24.13 -5.69 16.75
C ARG A 822 -24.26 -7.16 17.05
N ASN A 823 -25.17 -7.86 16.39
CA ASN A 823 -25.40 -9.28 16.58
C ASN A 823 -24.15 -10.08 16.22
N ARG A 824 -23.47 -9.72 15.15
CA ARG A 824 -22.24 -10.35 14.71
C ARG A 824 -21.09 -10.06 15.69
N ALA A 825 -20.87 -8.80 16.09
CA ALA A 825 -19.87 -8.42 17.07
C ALA A 825 -20.05 -9.18 18.41
N LYS A 826 -21.29 -9.26 18.90
CA LYS A 826 -21.63 -10.01 20.13
C LYS A 826 -21.39 -11.52 20.00
N ARG A 827 -21.69 -12.10 18.83
CA ARG A 827 -21.47 -13.52 18.55
C ARG A 827 -19.99 -13.89 18.45
N GLU A 828 -19.20 -13.01 17.83
CA GLU A 828 -17.77 -13.21 17.60
C GLU A 828 -16.89 -12.71 18.77
N ASP A 829 -17.50 -12.05 19.77
CA ASP A 829 -16.82 -11.43 20.93
C ASP A 829 -15.74 -10.41 20.49
N ILE A 830 -16.09 -9.59 19.51
CA ILE A 830 -15.25 -8.53 18.96
C ILE A 830 -15.91 -7.17 19.15
N ASP A 831 -15.13 -6.10 19.06
CA ASP A 831 -15.65 -4.74 19.03
C ASP A 831 -16.48 -4.51 17.76
N ILE A 832 -17.59 -3.79 17.86
CA ILE A 832 -18.47 -3.50 16.72
C ILE A 832 -17.74 -2.77 15.57
N SER A 833 -16.74 -1.96 15.90
CA SER A 833 -15.89 -1.27 14.91
C SER A 833 -15.03 -2.22 14.08
N GLN A 834 -14.84 -3.46 14.53
CA GLN A 834 -14.08 -4.50 13.83
C GLN A 834 -14.94 -5.31 12.85
N VAL A 835 -16.27 -5.16 12.91
CA VAL A 835 -17.16 -5.77 11.92
C VAL A 835 -17.07 -4.99 10.63
N ASN A 836 -16.48 -5.62 9.60
CA ASN A 836 -16.23 -4.99 8.30
C ASN A 836 -17.52 -4.88 7.47
N LEU A 837 -18.35 -3.94 7.83
CA LEU A 837 -19.53 -3.53 7.09
C LEU A 837 -19.71 -2.01 7.24
N SER A 838 -19.24 -1.25 6.25
CA SER A 838 -19.51 0.17 6.12
C SER A 838 -20.56 0.36 5.03
N MET A 839 -21.68 0.98 5.34
CA MET A 839 -22.75 1.15 4.35
C MET A 839 -22.46 2.33 3.43
N VAL A 840 -22.71 2.12 2.15
CA VAL A 840 -22.72 3.17 1.12
C VAL A 840 -24.15 3.67 0.99
N HIS A 841 -24.34 4.97 1.20
CA HIS A 841 -25.63 5.61 1.05
C HIS A 841 -25.80 6.19 -0.36
N ILE A 842 -27.02 6.14 -0.87
CA ILE A 842 -27.36 6.73 -2.17
C ILE A 842 -27.38 8.25 -2.06
N HIS A 843 -28.00 8.77 -1.01
CA HIS A 843 -27.99 10.17 -0.67
C HIS A 843 -27.15 10.42 0.59
N ASP A 844 -26.48 11.58 0.67
CA ASP A 844 -25.65 11.88 1.83
C ASP A 844 -26.48 11.91 3.12
N VAL A 845 -26.34 10.90 3.95
CA VAL A 845 -26.85 10.93 5.30
C VAL A 845 -25.97 11.91 6.07
N LYS A 846 -26.41 13.16 6.17
CA LYS A 846 -25.71 14.14 7.02
C LYS A 846 -25.72 13.60 8.44
N ILE A 847 -24.57 13.58 9.07
CA ILE A 847 -24.48 13.31 10.51
C ILE A 847 -25.39 14.33 11.19
N ASN A 848 -26.33 13.82 11.96
CA ASN A 848 -27.12 14.69 12.80
C ASN A 848 -26.28 15.08 14.03
N TYR A 849 -25.49 16.14 13.88
CA TYR A 849 -24.63 16.64 14.97
C TYR A 849 -25.41 16.91 16.26
N ASP A 850 -26.63 17.44 16.16
CA ASP A 850 -27.47 17.64 17.33
C ASP A 850 -27.79 16.32 18.02
N TYR A 851 -28.11 15.26 17.26
CA TYR A 851 -28.34 13.92 17.78
C TYR A 851 -27.07 13.28 18.36
N LEU A 852 -25.93 13.43 17.69
CA LEU A 852 -24.65 12.92 18.19
C LEU A 852 -24.29 13.59 19.54
N ILE A 853 -24.48 14.90 19.65
CA ILE A 853 -24.25 15.65 20.87
C ILE A 853 -25.22 15.23 21.98
N ASP A 854 -26.50 15.01 21.63
CA ASP A 854 -27.49 14.49 22.57
C ASP A 854 -27.11 13.10 23.10
N LEU A 855 -26.59 12.21 22.26
CA LEU A 855 -26.10 10.89 22.68
C LEU A 855 -24.88 11.01 23.60
N ILE A 856 -23.92 11.87 23.29
CA ILE A 856 -22.73 12.09 24.14
C ILE A 856 -23.16 12.65 25.51
N ALA A 857 -24.06 13.62 25.54
CA ALA A 857 -24.59 14.19 26.76
C ALA A 857 -25.36 13.15 27.57
N LYS A 858 -26.23 12.35 26.93
CA LYS A 858 -26.96 11.24 27.55
C LYS A 858 -26.00 10.22 28.17
N MET A 859 -24.97 9.80 27.44
CA MET A 859 -23.97 8.88 27.97
C MET A 859 -23.24 9.46 29.18
N ALA A 860 -22.88 10.75 29.14
CA ALA A 860 -22.24 11.40 30.28
C ALA A 860 -23.14 11.45 31.50
N ASP A 861 -24.44 11.70 31.33
CA ASP A 861 -25.45 11.66 32.38
C ASP A 861 -25.59 10.24 32.97
N GLU A 862 -25.62 9.20 32.11
CA GLU A 862 -25.68 7.79 32.50
C GLU A 862 -24.44 7.36 33.29
N VAL A 863 -23.25 7.81 32.91
CA VAL A 863 -21.99 7.57 33.66
C VAL A 863 -22.02 8.28 35.03
N HIS A 864 -22.52 9.53 35.08
CA HIS A 864 -22.66 10.28 36.29
C HIS A 864 -23.60 9.56 37.28
N ASP A 865 -24.70 9.03 36.78
CA ASP A 865 -25.70 8.30 37.54
C ASP A 865 -25.30 6.82 37.89
N ASN A 866 -24.06 6.42 37.51
CA ASN A 866 -23.51 5.07 37.63
C ASN A 866 -24.32 3.97 36.91
N GLN A 867 -24.99 4.31 35.79
CA GLN A 867 -25.73 3.37 34.94
C GLN A 867 -24.82 2.86 33.81
N MET A 868 -23.72 2.19 34.15
CA MET A 868 -22.68 1.82 33.22
C MET A 868 -23.14 0.96 32.04
N ASP A 869 -24.05 0.00 32.28
CA ASP A 869 -24.59 -0.87 31.21
C ASP A 869 -25.33 -0.04 30.13
N LYS A 870 -26.03 1.02 30.55
CA LYS A 870 -26.68 1.94 29.59
C LYS A 870 -25.69 2.84 28.91
N ALA A 871 -24.70 3.36 29.62
CA ALA A 871 -23.66 4.20 29.06
C ALA A 871 -22.84 3.46 27.99
N GLU A 872 -22.58 2.17 28.18
CA GLU A 872 -21.94 1.34 27.16
C GLU A 872 -22.82 1.13 25.92
N ALA A 873 -24.11 0.93 26.09
CA ALA A 873 -25.04 0.86 24.97
C ALA A 873 -25.13 2.20 24.20
N THR A 874 -25.16 3.32 24.92
CA THR A 874 -25.16 4.66 24.32
C THR A 874 -23.83 4.98 23.62
N ARG A 875 -22.67 4.51 24.19
CA ARG A 875 -21.38 4.56 23.49
C ARG A 875 -21.43 3.89 22.12
N ASP A 876 -22.03 2.72 22.06
CA ASP A 876 -22.11 1.97 20.79
C ASP A 876 -22.98 2.71 19.77
N GLU A 877 -24.05 3.40 20.22
CA GLU A 877 -24.84 4.30 19.36
C GLU A 877 -24.00 5.49 18.87
N ILE A 878 -23.20 6.12 19.73
CA ILE A 878 -22.28 7.20 19.35
C ILE A 878 -21.27 6.72 18.30
N HIS A 879 -20.67 5.54 18.52
CA HIS A 879 -19.69 4.98 17.60
C HIS A 879 -20.30 4.68 16.21
N MET A 880 -21.57 4.28 16.17
CA MET A 880 -22.29 4.08 14.94
C MET A 880 -22.58 5.40 14.21
N GLU A 881 -23.01 6.42 14.95
CA GLU A 881 -23.30 7.72 14.37
C GLU A 881 -22.04 8.37 13.80
N ILE A 882 -20.96 8.40 14.55
CA ILE A 882 -19.71 9.01 14.08
C ILE A 882 -19.01 8.19 12.98
N ALA A 883 -19.29 6.89 12.86
CA ALA A 883 -18.78 6.09 11.76
C ALA A 883 -19.26 6.56 10.38
N LYS A 884 -20.37 7.31 10.34
CA LYS A 884 -20.92 7.93 9.13
C LYS A 884 -20.11 9.15 8.66
N SER A 885 -19.23 9.73 9.51
CA SER A 885 -18.33 10.82 9.10
C SER A 885 -17.27 10.31 8.15
N ASP A 886 -16.89 11.09 7.15
CA ASP A 886 -15.72 10.84 6.30
C ASP A 886 -14.42 11.42 6.91
N ASN A 887 -14.53 12.17 8.03
CA ASN A 887 -13.41 12.80 8.69
C ASN A 887 -12.82 11.90 9.78
N GLU A 888 -11.72 11.22 9.48
CA GLU A 888 -11.03 10.31 10.41
C GLU A 888 -10.49 11.01 11.67
N ASN A 889 -10.11 12.29 11.59
CA ASN A 889 -9.67 13.06 12.75
C ASN A 889 -10.85 13.31 13.69
N GLU A 890 -12.00 13.63 13.14
CA GLU A 890 -13.24 13.84 13.91
C GLU A 890 -13.70 12.54 14.57
N LYS A 891 -13.70 11.42 13.83
CA LYS A 891 -13.99 10.09 14.40
C LYS A 891 -13.07 9.77 15.58
N SER A 892 -11.79 10.01 15.42
CA SER A 892 -10.79 9.76 16.47
C SER A 892 -11.03 10.64 17.69
N LYS A 893 -11.29 11.92 17.49
CA LYS A 893 -11.55 12.90 18.53
C LYS A 893 -12.78 12.55 19.36
N VAL A 894 -13.91 12.24 18.70
CA VAL A 894 -15.15 11.83 19.39
C VAL A 894 -14.96 10.50 20.14
N LYS A 895 -14.32 9.51 19.54
CA LYS A 895 -14.04 8.23 20.20
C LYS A 895 -13.18 8.38 21.46
N GLN A 896 -12.14 9.22 21.41
CA GLN A 896 -11.30 9.51 22.56
C GLN A 896 -12.08 10.21 23.66
N PHE A 897 -12.91 11.19 23.30
CA PHE A 897 -13.74 11.92 24.25
C PHE A 897 -14.72 11.00 24.96
N VAL A 898 -15.42 10.16 24.22
CA VAL A 898 -16.35 9.14 24.72
C VAL A 898 -15.65 8.16 25.66
N SER A 899 -14.46 7.69 25.28
CA SER A 899 -13.66 6.79 26.11
C SER A 899 -13.30 7.41 27.46
N LYS A 900 -12.91 8.69 27.48
CA LYS A 900 -12.56 9.43 28.71
C LYS A 900 -13.75 9.72 29.60
N ILE A 901 -14.93 9.94 29.03
CA ILE A 901 -16.16 10.06 29.82
C ILE A 901 -16.48 8.72 30.50
N LEU A 902 -16.40 7.61 29.77
CA LEU A 902 -16.67 6.27 30.33
C LEU A 902 -15.66 5.87 31.40
N SER A 903 -14.39 6.17 31.24
CA SER A 903 -13.35 5.92 32.25
C SER A 903 -13.41 6.88 33.44
N LYS A 904 -14.30 7.89 33.40
CA LYS A 904 -14.41 8.99 34.38
C LYS A 904 -13.14 9.87 34.46
N GLU A 905 -12.30 9.82 33.44
CA GLU A 905 -11.16 10.73 33.31
C GLU A 905 -11.57 12.13 32.86
N PHE A 906 -12.73 12.26 32.21
CA PHE A 906 -13.38 13.52 31.91
C PHE A 906 -14.75 13.57 32.57
N VAL A 907 -15.04 14.67 33.27
CA VAL A 907 -16.30 14.92 33.98
C VAL A 907 -16.73 16.35 33.67
N PHE A 908 -18.00 16.58 33.39
CA PHE A 908 -18.54 17.91 33.20
C PHE A 908 -18.69 18.63 34.54
N ASP A 909 -18.54 19.97 34.54
CA ASP A 909 -18.71 20.80 35.76
C ASP A 909 -20.14 20.79 36.27
N ASP A 910 -21.12 20.71 35.37
CA ASP A 910 -22.55 20.69 35.69
C ASP A 910 -23.26 19.49 35.01
N TYR A 911 -24.26 18.93 35.69
CA TYR A 911 -25.16 17.90 35.14
C TYR A 911 -26.62 18.34 35.27
N PRO A 912 -27.50 18.03 34.28
CA PRO A 912 -27.21 17.19 33.10
C PRO A 912 -26.18 17.82 32.13
N ALA A 913 -25.41 16.98 31.49
CA ALA A 913 -24.35 17.39 30.56
C ALA A 913 -24.90 18.28 29.42
N PRO A 914 -24.10 19.23 28.92
CA PRO A 914 -24.59 20.20 27.93
C PRO A 914 -24.96 19.53 26.60
N ARG A 915 -26.11 19.91 26.05
CA ARG A 915 -26.63 19.45 24.74
C ARG A 915 -26.46 20.51 23.64
N ASP A 916 -25.71 21.54 23.93
CA ASP A 916 -25.36 22.59 22.99
C ASP A 916 -24.08 22.23 22.24
N VAL A 917 -24.12 22.30 20.91
CA VAL A 917 -23.01 21.88 20.01
C VAL A 917 -21.73 22.65 20.32
N ASP A 918 -21.82 23.96 20.53
CA ASP A 918 -20.66 24.82 20.77
C ASP A 918 -20.01 24.51 22.12
N LYS A 919 -20.81 24.26 23.16
CA LYS A 919 -20.31 23.88 24.50
C LYS A 919 -19.68 22.50 24.48
N MET A 920 -20.27 21.53 23.75
CA MET A 920 -19.73 20.19 23.64
C MET A 920 -18.40 20.20 22.85
N ASN A 921 -18.33 20.94 21.75
CA ASN A 921 -17.08 21.11 21.01
C ASN A 921 -16.00 21.80 21.85
N GLN A 922 -16.35 22.81 22.64
CA GLN A 922 -15.42 23.44 23.60
C GLN A 922 -14.90 22.44 24.64
N ALA A 923 -15.76 21.55 25.14
CA ALA A 923 -15.35 20.50 26.07
C ALA A 923 -14.38 19.48 25.42
N MET A 924 -14.66 19.05 24.19
CA MET A 924 -13.78 18.18 23.41
C MET A 924 -12.43 18.84 23.11
N ASP A 925 -12.43 20.12 22.73
CA ASP A 925 -11.20 20.89 22.46
C ASP A 925 -10.37 21.10 23.72
N GLN A 926 -11.03 21.36 24.85
CA GLN A 926 -10.35 21.53 26.12
C GLN A 926 -9.72 20.21 26.57
N MET A 927 -10.45 19.10 26.45
CA MET A 927 -9.95 17.76 26.78
C MET A 927 -8.71 17.42 25.93
N GLN A 928 -8.73 17.74 24.63
CA GLN A 928 -7.58 17.50 23.75
C GLN A 928 -6.37 18.35 24.16
N LYS A 929 -6.58 19.62 24.49
CA LYS A 929 -5.52 20.50 25.00
C LYS A 929 -4.92 19.99 26.30
N ASP A 930 -5.76 19.54 27.22
CA ASP A 930 -5.30 19.01 28.51
C ASP A 930 -4.51 17.70 28.33
N ALA A 931 -4.95 16.82 27.41
CA ALA A 931 -4.24 15.62 27.05
C ALA A 931 -2.87 15.93 26.42
N ASN A 932 -2.79 16.89 25.50
CA ASN A 932 -1.53 17.32 24.89
C ASN A 932 -0.57 17.90 25.93
N ILE A 933 -1.06 18.75 26.85
CA ILE A 933 -0.23 19.30 27.94
C ILE A 933 0.24 18.20 28.89
N GLN A 934 -0.53 17.19 29.11
CA GLN A 934 -0.16 16.04 29.96
C GLN A 934 0.92 15.19 29.30
N LEU A 935 0.82 14.92 27.99
CA LEU A 935 1.86 14.26 27.20
C LEU A 935 3.17 15.06 27.22
N ILE A 936 3.10 16.36 26.98
CA ILE A 936 4.25 17.27 27.03
C ILE A 936 4.89 17.29 28.44
N THR A 937 4.06 17.32 29.49
CA THR A 937 4.56 17.30 30.87
C THR A 937 5.28 15.98 31.20
N THR A 938 4.73 14.86 30.75
CA THR A 938 5.35 13.54 30.92
C THR A 938 6.68 13.48 30.15
N PHE A 939 6.72 14.02 28.93
CA PHE A 939 7.94 14.12 28.14
C PHE A 939 9.02 14.97 28.84
N ILE A 940 8.65 16.16 29.34
CA ILE A 940 9.55 17.05 30.07
C ILE A 940 10.19 16.32 31.25
N ARG A 941 9.40 15.63 32.07
CA ARG A 941 9.90 14.86 33.23
C ARG A 941 10.80 13.72 32.78
N LYS A 942 10.41 12.95 31.80
CA LYS A 942 11.20 11.83 31.26
C LYS A 942 12.60 12.29 30.89
N TRP A 943 12.70 13.41 30.20
CA TRP A 943 13.96 13.92 29.67
C TRP A 943 14.69 14.90 30.61
N GLY A 944 14.14 15.22 31.79
CA GLY A 944 14.75 16.13 32.77
C GLY A 944 14.83 17.56 32.26
N LEU A 945 13.77 18.02 31.59
CA LEU A 945 13.65 19.38 31.03
C LEU A 945 12.91 20.35 31.96
N ASP A 946 12.57 19.94 33.19
CA ASP A 946 11.72 20.69 34.11
C ASP A 946 12.23 22.12 34.40
N ASN A 947 13.57 22.31 34.37
CA ASN A 947 14.20 23.60 34.58
C ASN A 947 14.46 24.38 33.28
N SER A 948 14.35 23.69 32.10
CA SER A 948 14.75 24.22 30.81
C SER A 948 13.57 24.77 29.99
N VAL A 949 12.36 24.22 30.18
CA VAL A 949 11.18 24.64 29.43
C VAL A 949 9.89 24.33 30.18
N LYS A 950 8.90 25.22 30.07
CA LYS A 950 7.55 24.95 30.61
C LYS A 950 6.67 24.23 29.59
N PRO A 951 5.69 23.39 30.05
CA PRO A 951 4.79 22.69 29.15
C PRO A 951 4.13 23.56 28.09
N LYS A 952 3.67 24.78 28.47
CA LYS A 952 3.06 25.72 27.53
C LYS A 952 4.03 26.28 26.47
N GLU A 953 5.27 26.50 26.83
CA GLU A 953 6.32 26.99 25.91
C GLU A 953 6.67 25.89 24.88
N LEU A 954 6.74 24.64 25.33
CA LEU A 954 6.98 23.51 24.44
C LEU A 954 5.78 23.24 23.54
N ASP A 955 4.55 23.41 24.05
CA ASP A 955 3.30 23.32 23.25
C ASP A 955 3.29 24.39 22.15
N GLU A 956 3.70 25.63 22.43
CA GLU A 956 3.80 26.69 21.42
C GLU A 956 4.86 26.39 20.34
N LEU A 957 5.92 25.69 20.71
CA LEU A 957 6.94 25.26 19.74
C LEU A 957 6.37 24.13 18.86
N ILE A 958 5.68 23.18 19.47
CA ILE A 958 5.03 22.05 18.77
C ILE A 958 3.93 22.56 17.83
N LYS A 959 3.17 23.59 18.20
CA LYS A 959 2.16 24.17 17.31
C LYS A 959 2.71 24.70 15.99
N LYS A 960 3.97 25.13 15.96
CA LYS A 960 4.66 25.58 14.75
C LYS A 960 5.25 24.43 13.94
N HIS A 961 5.27 23.23 14.50
CA HIS A 961 5.82 22.05 13.87
C HIS A 961 4.92 21.53 12.73
N ARG A 962 5.57 20.97 11.69
CA ARG A 962 4.92 20.28 10.57
C ARG A 962 5.32 18.81 10.59
N ILE A 963 4.34 17.93 10.54
CA ILE A 963 4.53 16.49 10.62
C ILE A 963 5.64 16.03 9.65
N GLY A 964 6.60 15.30 10.18
CA GLY A 964 7.72 14.73 9.42
C GLY A 964 8.83 15.71 9.03
N GLN A 965 8.84 16.95 9.53
CA GLN A 965 9.90 17.93 9.29
C GLN A 965 10.73 18.19 10.54
N GLU A 966 12.03 18.41 10.38
CA GLU A 966 12.90 18.87 11.47
C GLU A 966 12.92 20.41 11.51
N ASP A 967 11.78 21.02 11.85
CA ASP A 967 11.55 22.47 11.72
C ASP A 967 11.48 23.24 13.05
N MET A 968 11.48 22.57 14.20
CA MET A 968 11.41 23.20 15.52
C MET A 968 12.72 23.89 15.97
N ASP A 969 13.76 23.86 15.16
CA ASP A 969 15.07 24.45 15.49
C ASP A 969 15.51 25.55 14.50
N LYS A 970 14.59 26.09 13.71
CA LYS A 970 14.93 27.11 12.67
C LYS A 970 15.50 28.40 13.24
N GLN A 971 15.18 28.75 14.48
CA GLN A 971 15.69 29.92 15.18
C GLN A 971 16.62 29.56 16.37
N GLY A 972 17.01 28.28 16.49
CA GLY A 972 17.86 27.80 17.58
C GLY A 972 17.11 27.56 18.90
N GLU A 973 15.77 27.61 18.89
CA GLU A 973 14.91 27.46 20.07
C GLU A 973 15.09 26.07 20.72
N LEU A 974 15.08 25.01 19.90
CA LEU A 974 15.26 23.65 20.37
C LEU A 974 16.68 23.38 20.88
N ASN A 975 17.70 23.89 20.18
CA ASN A 975 19.08 23.81 20.65
C ASN A 975 19.30 24.54 21.98
N TYR A 976 18.58 25.66 22.20
CA TYR A 976 18.62 26.37 23.48
C TYR A 976 18.08 25.47 24.60
N ILE A 977 16.88 24.90 24.46
CA ILE A 977 16.25 24.01 25.45
C ILE A 977 17.17 22.81 25.76
N ILE A 978 17.73 22.19 24.73
CA ILE A 978 18.63 21.05 24.89
C ILE A 978 19.91 21.43 25.64
N ASN A 979 20.49 22.60 25.38
CA ASN A 979 21.70 23.03 26.03
C ASN A 979 21.48 23.44 27.50
N GLU A 980 20.33 24.03 27.81
CA GLU A 980 19.95 24.33 29.21
C GLU A 980 19.83 23.06 30.06
N ALA A 981 19.34 21.97 29.48
CA ALA A 981 19.17 20.68 30.18
C ALA A 981 20.51 19.97 30.46
N LYS A 982 21.66 20.46 29.94
CA LYS A 982 22.93 19.75 29.98
C LYS A 982 23.42 19.40 31.38
N GLU A 983 23.23 20.32 32.33
CA GLU A 983 23.73 20.15 33.71
C GLU A 983 22.76 19.36 34.59
N ASP A 984 21.47 19.33 34.22
CA ASP A 984 20.39 18.82 35.05
C ASP A 984 19.94 17.40 34.67
N TYR A 985 19.98 16.98 33.39
CA TYR A 985 19.38 15.74 32.95
C TYR A 985 19.90 14.49 33.69
N GLN A 986 21.16 14.46 34.07
CA GLN A 986 21.76 13.35 34.81
C GLN A 986 21.24 13.21 36.26
N TYR A 987 20.57 14.25 36.76
CA TYR A 987 20.05 14.27 38.13
C TYR A 987 18.53 14.11 38.16
N ILE A 988 17.81 14.73 37.24
CA ILE A 988 16.36 14.87 37.31
C ILE A 988 15.58 14.04 36.28
N ALA A 989 16.23 13.58 35.19
CA ALA A 989 15.58 12.75 34.19
C ALA A 989 15.25 11.34 34.71
N GLU A 990 14.51 10.56 33.94
CA GLU A 990 14.30 9.13 34.23
C GLU A 990 15.63 8.34 34.16
N ASP A 991 15.72 7.22 34.89
CA ASP A 991 16.96 6.46 35.03
C ASP A 991 17.52 5.99 33.69
N SER A 992 16.68 5.63 32.73
CA SER A 992 17.08 5.25 31.37
C SER A 992 17.74 6.39 30.58
N VAL A 993 17.40 7.62 30.91
CA VAL A 993 17.93 8.84 30.26
C VAL A 993 19.18 9.34 30.97
N LYS A 994 19.26 9.21 32.29
CA LYS A 994 20.43 9.58 33.10
C LYS A 994 21.72 8.88 32.66
N GLU A 995 21.58 7.63 32.20
CA GLU A 995 22.71 6.80 31.75
C GLU A 995 23.25 7.20 30.37
N LEU A 996 22.57 8.06 29.62
CA LEU A 996 23.00 8.47 28.29
C LEU A 996 24.21 9.42 28.37
N SER A 997 25.19 9.20 27.49
CA SER A 997 26.20 10.21 27.24
C SER A 997 25.60 11.47 26.64
N TRP A 998 26.21 12.64 26.88
CA TRP A 998 25.70 13.91 26.37
C TRP A 998 25.41 13.92 24.88
N VAL A 999 26.23 13.23 24.07
CA VAL A 999 26.02 13.13 22.62
C VAL A 999 24.78 12.29 22.30
N LYS A 1000 24.62 11.15 22.97
CA LYS A 1000 23.42 10.30 22.79
C LYS A 1000 22.16 11.00 23.31
N TYR A 1001 22.23 11.65 24.47
CA TYR A 1001 21.11 12.41 25.03
C TYR A 1001 20.57 13.44 24.03
N ARG A 1002 21.44 14.25 23.43
CA ARG A 1002 21.03 15.26 22.44
C ARG A 1002 20.34 14.65 21.21
N ILE A 1003 20.83 13.53 20.72
CA ILE A 1003 20.29 12.86 19.53
C ILE A 1003 18.93 12.25 19.86
N GLU A 1004 18.85 11.51 20.94
CA GLU A 1004 17.63 10.80 21.32
C GLU A 1004 16.53 11.76 21.80
N LEU A 1005 16.88 12.80 22.55
CA LEU A 1005 15.94 13.84 22.96
C LEU A 1005 15.34 14.55 21.75
N ARG A 1006 16.18 14.96 20.78
CA ARG A 1006 15.72 15.60 19.56
C ARG A 1006 14.77 14.69 18.78
N LYS A 1007 15.13 13.44 18.59
CA LYS A 1007 14.31 12.44 17.92
C LYS A 1007 12.97 12.26 18.62
N SER A 1008 12.98 12.00 19.92
CA SER A 1008 11.76 11.78 20.72
C SER A 1008 10.88 13.03 20.79
N LEU A 1009 11.44 14.22 20.72
CA LEU A 1009 10.65 15.45 20.66
C LEU A 1009 9.90 15.60 19.33
N TYR A 1010 10.53 15.27 18.22
CA TYR A 1010 9.83 15.26 16.94
C TYR A 1010 8.78 14.16 16.87
N GLU A 1011 9.03 12.99 17.47
CA GLU A 1011 8.05 11.91 17.56
C GLU A 1011 6.79 12.32 18.33
N ILE A 1012 6.92 12.95 19.49
CA ILE A 1012 5.78 13.44 20.29
C ILE A 1012 5.09 14.63 19.62
N ALA A 1013 5.84 15.50 18.96
CA ALA A 1013 5.29 16.62 18.20
C ALA A 1013 4.44 16.13 17.02
N ASP A 1014 4.93 15.12 16.28
CA ASP A 1014 4.17 14.44 15.21
C ASP A 1014 2.92 13.76 15.78
N GLU A 1015 2.99 13.13 16.95
CA GLU A 1015 1.86 12.48 17.61
C GLU A 1015 0.77 13.50 17.98
N ILE A 1016 1.16 14.60 18.63
CA ILE A 1016 0.24 15.70 18.99
C ILE A 1016 -0.42 16.28 17.73
N LYS A 1017 0.36 16.54 16.68
CA LYS A 1017 -0.15 17.08 15.42
C LYS A 1017 -1.07 16.14 14.64
N LYS A 1018 -0.92 14.83 14.81
CA LYS A 1018 -1.85 13.85 14.23
C LYS A 1018 -3.17 13.76 14.98
N GLY A 1019 -3.19 14.14 16.26
CA GLY A 1019 -4.39 14.20 17.09
C GLY A 1019 -5.16 15.52 16.98
N GLU A 1020 -4.54 16.60 16.50
CA GLU A 1020 -5.17 17.89 16.16
C GLU A 1020 -5.82 17.85 14.76
#